data_18039248d0813852020ed8ed017bb270
#
_entry.id   18039248d0813852020ed8ed017bb270
#
_cell.length_a   1.000
_cell.length_b   1.000
_cell.length_c   1.000
_cell.angle_alpha   90.00
_cell.angle_beta   90.00
_cell.angle_gamma   90.00
#
_symmetry.space_group_name_H-M   'P 1'
#
loop_
_entity.id
_entity.type
_entity.pdbx_description
1 polymer ?
#
loop_
_entity_poly.entity_id
_entity_poly.type
_entity_poly.pdbx_seq_one_letter_code
_entity_poly.pdbx_strand_id
1 'polypeptide(L)'
;MKNLLACCAALAALSLPAAISLDATGHVYTDKETPFARGGAPGASWTLTDWRGNPVGESGTWRADGTTPLPKLPTGYYHLKSGADDATFAVVPVPESRTFDHNSFYGIDSAQSWVSRKGSFVCPWNGGDTYRTVSDLLWRSGLPHVRDRLSWSEVNKQPDSLDYSYYMYNADMLRARGILVSGMFHDCPAWAGRLTRLPSDLNAVYTFCSRTAAAFGDRMGDWEFWNEQDIGFAPEPVWDYAAALKAAYLGFKAGRPETVALPGALCQSPGSPYAHGLYENDAAKFGDVYNYHTYDAPASYPKKFATLRKFMARYGIADRAIWMTESGTNLEGHSKKAGAKKGLMAHSPDQELVKAEFYPKSQIAFQMEGVARNYYFVFGAYNEANGAKDWGVMRRDGTVKPEYAAISTMTRELVSARLAGAMDVGEGLRAYLFEQPDGSQTVVYWSVSPVDTQSGGSMNISHDYAKKLSIPVSNGNYRLSDLCGARSSVTVTNGVLALDATRFPAYVAGLHGLKAATPPQPTGKVKPYVPTADEDLSVIIRVDLNTNDFEVASQKTRAILKGDTGRLRVQVWNMGDSAKTGSVKVEGGTFEGLPGTIALGPRGTPPATFDCTFVPTPGSDFYQKLVLTGIFNGKQSSRLSMPVRLEKQFLATCTTSTLDWKDPKNWERNTSAQKYSATWDEAEQAMRFDLTWTDSHTDRWFYPVYKLKLPEESFEGAQLFQFEVKSAQNKVENDFATQNLMLLFGKTRSDLFIPYAAPLGTWEKRFVELADVESLGAVHSFRLGANPKGTQCTFWIRNITILRKR
;
A
#
# COMPACT_ATOMS: atom_id res chain seq x y z
N MET A 1 12.06 -65.47 41.71
CA MET A 1 10.63 -65.75 42.04
C MET A 1 9.81 -64.53 41.67
N LYS A 2 8.78 -64.80 40.94
CA LYS A 2 7.61 -63.99 40.56
C LYS A 2 7.70 -63.16 39.25
N ASN A 3 7.03 -63.74 38.29
CA ASN A 3 6.54 -63.27 37.04
C ASN A 3 5.85 -61.91 37.14
N LEU A 4 6.14 -61.05 36.17
CA LEU A 4 5.21 -60.00 35.74
C LEU A 4 4.96 -60.16 34.22
N LEU A 5 3.76 -60.62 33.91
CA LEU A 5 3.23 -60.63 32.55
C LEU A 5 3.18 -59.17 32.02
N ALA A 6 3.83 -58.94 30.90
CA ALA A 6 3.64 -57.72 30.13
C ALA A 6 2.40 -57.91 29.28
N CYS A 7 1.34 -57.16 29.58
CA CYS A 7 0.25 -56.89 28.64
C CYS A 7 0.72 -55.87 27.61
N CYS A 8 1.05 -56.37 26.42
CA CYS A 8 1.14 -55.50 25.24
C CYS A 8 -0.26 -55.08 24.80
N ALA A 9 -0.73 -53.96 25.31
CA ALA A 9 -1.83 -53.23 24.65
C ALA A 9 -1.29 -52.48 23.46
N ALA A 10 -1.56 -53.04 22.29
CA ALA A 10 -1.38 -52.30 21.05
C ALA A 10 -2.34 -51.11 21.04
N LEU A 11 -1.83 -49.95 21.42
CA LEU A 11 -2.48 -48.69 21.07
C LEU A 11 -2.36 -48.52 19.55
N ALA A 12 -3.40 -48.93 18.83
CA ALA A 12 -3.62 -48.44 17.47
C ALA A 12 -3.76 -46.92 17.63
N ALA A 13 -2.71 -46.19 17.31
CA ALA A 13 -2.77 -44.78 17.06
C ALA A 13 -3.76 -44.60 15.91
N LEU A 14 -4.98 -44.22 16.23
CA LEU A 14 -5.91 -43.64 15.26
C LEU A 14 -5.21 -42.39 14.74
N SER A 15 -4.40 -42.55 13.70
CA SER A 15 -4.00 -41.39 12.90
C SER A 15 -5.27 -40.77 12.36
N LEU A 16 -5.62 -39.59 12.81
CA LEU A 16 -6.60 -38.76 12.13
C LEU A 16 -6.23 -38.81 10.65
N PRO A 17 -7.16 -39.10 9.72
CA PRO A 17 -6.84 -39.08 8.32
C PRO A 17 -6.20 -37.73 7.99
N ALA A 18 -5.05 -37.73 7.33
CA ALA A 18 -4.40 -36.54 6.87
C ALA A 18 -5.38 -35.80 5.95
N ALA A 19 -5.55 -34.51 6.14
CA ALA A 19 -6.40 -33.71 5.26
C ALA A 19 -5.96 -33.91 3.80
N ILE A 20 -6.89 -33.90 2.86
CA ILE A 20 -6.61 -34.02 1.43
C ILE A 20 -5.64 -32.92 1.00
N SER A 21 -4.59 -33.29 0.26
CA SER A 21 -3.60 -32.36 -0.29
C SER A 21 -3.23 -32.76 -1.72
N LEU A 22 -2.76 -31.77 -2.50
CA LEU A 22 -2.21 -31.97 -3.84
C LEU A 22 -0.67 -31.96 -3.75
N ASP A 23 -0.01 -32.64 -4.67
CA ASP A 23 1.45 -32.81 -4.64
C ASP A 23 2.23 -31.61 -5.18
N ALA A 24 1.58 -30.74 -6.00
CA ALA A 24 2.22 -29.55 -6.52
C ALA A 24 2.30 -28.43 -5.48
N THR A 25 3.39 -27.70 -5.48
CA THR A 25 3.60 -26.53 -4.63
C THR A 25 2.52 -25.49 -4.87
N GLY A 26 1.95 -24.95 -3.80
CA GLY A 26 0.86 -24.00 -3.87
C GLY A 26 -0.44 -24.57 -4.41
N HIS A 27 -0.49 -25.87 -4.68
CA HIS A 27 -1.55 -26.53 -5.44
C HIS A 27 -1.73 -25.89 -6.84
N VAL A 28 -0.63 -25.56 -7.50
CA VAL A 28 -0.63 -24.98 -8.85
C VAL A 28 -0.01 -25.93 -9.85
N TYR A 29 -0.78 -26.30 -10.86
CA TYR A 29 -0.37 -27.11 -11.98
C TYR A 29 -0.38 -26.30 -13.27
N THR A 30 0.36 -26.75 -14.25
CA THR A 30 0.19 -26.30 -15.63
C THR A 30 -0.79 -27.20 -16.39
N ASP A 31 -1.32 -26.72 -17.51
CA ASP A 31 -2.21 -27.49 -18.40
C ASP A 31 -1.52 -28.72 -19.08
N LYS A 32 -0.22 -28.89 -18.81
CA LYS A 32 0.56 -30.08 -19.24
C LYS A 32 0.75 -31.09 -18.13
N GLU A 33 0.60 -30.69 -16.88
CA GLU A 33 0.76 -31.56 -15.71
C GLU A 33 -0.55 -32.28 -15.37
N THR A 34 -0.42 -33.44 -14.74
CA THR A 34 -1.56 -34.21 -14.22
C THR A 34 -1.59 -34.04 -12.70
N PRO A 35 -2.65 -33.48 -12.12
CA PRO A 35 -2.72 -33.34 -10.68
C PRO A 35 -2.76 -34.67 -9.95
N PHE A 36 -2.09 -34.74 -8.80
CA PHE A 36 -2.01 -35.93 -7.98
C PHE A 36 -2.39 -35.62 -6.53
N ALA A 37 -3.39 -36.31 -6.02
CA ALA A 37 -3.95 -36.04 -4.69
C ALA A 37 -3.57 -37.16 -3.69
N ARG A 38 -3.48 -36.79 -2.40
CA ARG A 38 -3.11 -37.65 -1.27
C ARG A 38 -4.00 -37.37 -0.06
N GLY A 39 -4.04 -38.33 0.87
CA GLY A 39 -4.73 -38.14 2.16
C GLY A 39 -6.19 -38.57 2.15
N GLY A 40 -6.69 -39.12 1.05
CA GLY A 40 -8.06 -39.65 0.99
C GLY A 40 -8.20 -41.02 1.66
N ALA A 41 -9.37 -41.31 2.23
CA ALA A 41 -9.68 -42.61 2.81
C ALA A 41 -9.73 -43.69 1.69
N PRO A 42 -9.00 -44.79 1.82
CA PRO A 42 -9.01 -45.86 0.82
C PRO A 42 -10.41 -46.32 0.43
N GLY A 43 -10.70 -46.38 -0.88
CA GLY A 43 -12.00 -46.77 -1.41
C GLY A 43 -13.12 -45.72 -1.28
N ALA A 44 -12.89 -44.61 -0.60
CA ALA A 44 -13.89 -43.55 -0.55
C ALA A 44 -14.00 -42.82 -1.90
N SER A 45 -15.16 -42.31 -2.20
CA SER A 45 -15.41 -41.54 -3.44
C SER A 45 -14.88 -40.11 -3.31
N TRP A 46 -14.41 -39.57 -4.42
CA TRP A 46 -14.12 -38.15 -4.58
C TRP A 46 -14.86 -37.56 -5.78
N THR A 47 -15.13 -36.28 -5.72
CA THR A 47 -15.73 -35.49 -6.81
C THR A 47 -14.89 -34.27 -7.11
N LEU A 48 -14.93 -33.81 -8.36
CA LEU A 48 -14.25 -32.63 -8.83
C LEU A 48 -15.26 -31.64 -9.37
N THR A 49 -15.14 -30.36 -8.95
CA THR A 49 -15.93 -29.27 -9.49
C THR A 49 -15.02 -28.13 -9.93
N ASP A 50 -15.51 -27.31 -10.86
CA ASP A 50 -14.89 -26.01 -11.14
C ASP A 50 -15.17 -25.00 -10.00
N TRP A 51 -14.61 -23.81 -10.14
CA TRP A 51 -14.79 -22.71 -9.16
C TRP A 51 -16.25 -22.22 -9.03
N ARG A 52 -17.13 -22.55 -9.96
CA ARG A 52 -18.58 -22.26 -9.90
C ARG A 52 -19.37 -23.42 -9.28
N GLY A 53 -18.73 -24.53 -8.94
CA GLY A 53 -19.37 -25.71 -8.40
C GLY A 53 -19.95 -26.66 -9.46
N ASN A 54 -19.71 -26.40 -10.76
CA ASN A 54 -20.13 -27.33 -11.81
C ASN A 54 -19.26 -28.59 -11.78
N PRO A 55 -19.84 -29.80 -11.93
CA PRO A 55 -19.07 -31.05 -12.02
C PRO A 55 -18.07 -31.03 -13.18
N VAL A 56 -16.87 -31.55 -12.94
CA VAL A 56 -15.80 -31.66 -13.94
C VAL A 56 -15.36 -33.12 -14.06
N GLY A 57 -15.63 -33.73 -15.20
CA GLY A 57 -15.32 -35.11 -15.45
C GLY A 57 -16.14 -36.08 -14.59
N GLU A 58 -15.66 -37.32 -14.50
CA GLU A 58 -16.27 -38.39 -13.70
C GLU A 58 -15.72 -38.33 -12.26
N SER A 59 -16.54 -38.75 -11.29
CA SER A 59 -16.08 -39.03 -9.94
C SER A 59 -15.18 -40.24 -9.90
N GLY A 60 -14.28 -40.34 -8.93
CA GLY A 60 -13.39 -41.46 -8.75
C GLY A 60 -13.36 -41.97 -7.31
N THR A 61 -12.47 -42.93 -7.08
CA THR A 61 -12.24 -43.49 -5.74
C THR A 61 -10.77 -43.41 -5.38
N TRP A 62 -10.49 -43.27 -4.11
CA TRP A 62 -9.13 -43.30 -3.58
C TRP A 62 -8.55 -44.70 -3.66
N ARG A 63 -7.28 -44.78 -4.03
CA ARG A 63 -6.52 -46.05 -4.03
C ARG A 63 -6.31 -46.57 -2.60
N ALA A 64 -5.89 -47.83 -2.48
CA ALA A 64 -5.62 -48.46 -1.20
C ALA A 64 -4.54 -47.75 -0.36
N ASP A 65 -3.64 -46.99 -0.99
CA ASP A 65 -2.60 -46.16 -0.34
C ASP A 65 -3.04 -44.73 -0.01
N GLY A 66 -4.32 -44.40 -0.19
CA GLY A 66 -4.85 -43.08 0.06
C GLY A 66 -4.42 -42.03 -0.97
N THR A 67 -3.97 -42.46 -2.16
CA THR A 67 -3.59 -41.54 -3.26
C THR A 67 -4.53 -41.70 -4.46
N THR A 68 -4.56 -40.68 -5.34
CA THR A 68 -5.24 -40.78 -6.62
C THR A 68 -4.66 -39.79 -7.65
N PRO A 69 -4.37 -40.22 -8.90
CA PRO A 69 -4.21 -39.26 -9.99
C PRO A 69 -5.58 -38.71 -10.36
N LEU A 70 -5.64 -37.38 -10.54
CA LEU A 70 -6.81 -36.73 -11.10
C LEU A 70 -6.76 -36.78 -12.64
N PRO A 71 -7.87 -36.51 -13.34
CA PRO A 71 -7.83 -36.38 -14.78
C PRO A 71 -6.96 -35.16 -15.18
N LYS A 72 -6.45 -35.18 -16.40
CA LYS A 72 -5.83 -33.99 -16.99
C LYS A 72 -6.88 -32.94 -17.22
N LEU A 73 -6.64 -31.75 -16.71
CA LEU A 73 -7.62 -30.66 -16.65
C LEU A 73 -7.18 -29.48 -17.54
N PRO A 74 -8.12 -28.78 -18.16
CA PRO A 74 -7.85 -27.48 -18.78
C PRO A 74 -7.49 -26.43 -17.73
N THR A 75 -7.02 -25.26 -18.19
CA THR A 75 -6.82 -24.09 -17.30
C THR A 75 -8.12 -23.78 -16.55
N GLY A 76 -7.98 -23.45 -15.25
CA GLY A 76 -9.13 -23.21 -14.38
C GLY A 76 -8.76 -23.22 -12.90
N TYR A 77 -9.75 -23.13 -12.06
CA TYR A 77 -9.63 -23.31 -10.62
C TYR A 77 -10.62 -24.37 -10.16
N TYR A 78 -10.18 -25.32 -9.36
CA TYR A 78 -10.90 -26.55 -9.09
C TYR A 78 -11.00 -26.87 -7.62
N HIS A 79 -12.07 -27.58 -7.23
CA HIS A 79 -12.31 -28.12 -5.91
C HIS A 79 -12.37 -29.63 -5.97
N LEU A 80 -11.51 -30.30 -5.21
CA LEU A 80 -11.53 -31.74 -4.98
C LEU A 80 -12.21 -32.02 -3.64
N LYS A 81 -13.31 -32.75 -3.63
CA LYS A 81 -14.09 -33.09 -2.42
C LYS A 81 -14.15 -34.59 -2.20
N SER A 82 -13.98 -35.02 -0.93
CA SER A 82 -14.17 -36.39 -0.52
C SER A 82 -14.72 -36.41 0.90
N GLY A 83 -16.01 -36.78 1.04
CA GLY A 83 -16.70 -36.67 2.31
C GLY A 83 -16.76 -35.22 2.81
N ALA A 84 -16.20 -34.99 3.98
CA ALA A 84 -16.11 -33.66 4.59
C ALA A 84 -14.84 -32.88 4.21
N ASP A 85 -13.87 -33.53 3.56
CA ASP A 85 -12.60 -32.93 3.19
C ASP A 85 -12.69 -32.24 1.82
N ASP A 86 -12.03 -31.08 1.72
CA ASP A 86 -11.98 -30.25 0.51
C ASP A 86 -10.55 -29.74 0.28
N ALA A 87 -10.09 -29.80 -0.95
CA ALA A 87 -8.84 -29.20 -1.38
C ALA A 87 -9.04 -28.43 -2.68
N THR A 88 -8.40 -27.28 -2.81
CA THR A 88 -8.51 -26.44 -4.00
C THR A 88 -7.18 -26.33 -4.72
N PHE A 89 -7.21 -26.15 -6.05
CA PHE A 89 -6.03 -26.00 -6.87
C PHE A 89 -6.29 -25.23 -8.15
N ALA A 90 -5.23 -24.62 -8.69
CA ALA A 90 -5.24 -23.94 -9.97
C ALA A 90 -4.54 -24.77 -11.05
N VAL A 91 -5.08 -24.72 -12.26
CA VAL A 91 -4.40 -25.17 -13.48
C VAL A 91 -4.19 -23.95 -14.38
N VAL A 92 -2.95 -23.64 -14.69
CA VAL A 92 -2.56 -22.44 -15.44
C VAL A 92 -1.82 -22.82 -16.74
N PRO A 93 -1.70 -21.94 -17.74
CA PRO A 93 -0.90 -22.22 -18.92
C PRO A 93 0.56 -22.48 -18.57
N VAL A 94 1.25 -23.33 -19.37
CA VAL A 94 2.72 -23.45 -19.25
C VAL A 94 3.38 -22.08 -19.39
N PRO A 95 4.29 -21.72 -18.47
CA PRO A 95 4.94 -20.40 -18.52
C PRO A 95 5.73 -20.16 -19.81
N GLU A 96 6.35 -21.18 -20.38
CA GLU A 96 7.11 -21.11 -21.64
C GLU A 96 6.24 -20.72 -22.85
N SER A 97 4.92 -20.91 -22.75
CA SER A 97 3.96 -20.49 -23.78
C SER A 97 3.50 -19.03 -23.62
N ARG A 98 4.03 -18.30 -22.62
CA ARG A 98 3.62 -16.94 -22.30
C ARG A 98 4.63 -15.92 -22.75
N THR A 99 4.14 -14.72 -23.04
CA THR A 99 4.97 -13.52 -23.22
C THR A 99 5.17 -12.87 -21.85
N PHE A 100 6.44 -12.53 -21.54
CA PHE A 100 6.79 -11.66 -20.41
C PHE A 100 7.16 -10.30 -20.97
N ASP A 101 6.17 -9.44 -21.15
CA ASP A 101 6.36 -8.11 -21.70
C ASP A 101 6.83 -7.15 -20.60
N HIS A 102 8.08 -6.73 -20.69
CA HIS A 102 8.71 -5.81 -19.74
C HIS A 102 8.18 -4.38 -19.82
N ASN A 103 7.41 -4.04 -20.82
CA ASN A 103 6.68 -2.77 -20.90
C ASN A 103 5.26 -2.90 -20.36
N SER A 104 4.87 -4.07 -19.88
CA SER A 104 3.55 -4.35 -19.36
C SER A 104 3.22 -3.49 -18.13
N PHE A 105 1.95 -3.17 -18.02
CA PHE A 105 1.36 -2.53 -16.84
C PHE A 105 1.37 -3.42 -15.59
N TYR A 106 1.33 -4.75 -15.74
CA TYR A 106 1.00 -5.70 -14.69
C TYR A 106 2.20 -6.06 -13.80
N GLY A 107 2.04 -5.82 -12.50
CA GLY A 107 2.99 -6.20 -11.47
C GLY A 107 2.29 -6.67 -10.19
N ILE A 108 3.09 -7.20 -9.26
CA ILE A 108 2.64 -7.57 -7.93
C ILE A 108 3.70 -7.23 -6.89
N ASP A 109 3.29 -6.75 -5.72
CA ASP A 109 4.18 -6.71 -4.56
C ASP A 109 4.36 -8.15 -4.06
N SER A 110 5.54 -8.70 -4.25
CA SER A 110 5.84 -10.05 -3.80
C SER A 110 6.38 -10.07 -2.37
N ALA A 111 7.01 -8.99 -1.93
CA ALA A 111 7.76 -8.95 -0.68
C ALA A 111 8.66 -10.21 -0.51
N GLN A 112 9.16 -10.73 -1.63
CA GLN A 112 9.72 -12.08 -1.69
C GLN A 112 10.90 -12.28 -0.76
N SER A 113 11.74 -11.26 -0.61
CA SER A 113 12.89 -11.30 0.30
C SER A 113 12.48 -11.39 1.76
N TRP A 114 11.27 -10.98 2.11
CA TRP A 114 10.73 -11.12 3.46
C TRP A 114 9.96 -12.43 3.65
N VAL A 115 9.09 -12.78 2.70
CA VAL A 115 8.24 -13.98 2.79
C VAL A 115 9.05 -15.27 2.65
N SER A 116 10.17 -15.25 1.95
CA SER A 116 11.02 -16.43 1.76
C SER A 116 11.96 -16.71 2.93
N ARG A 117 12.01 -15.89 3.95
CA ARG A 117 12.89 -16.10 5.11
C ARG A 117 12.44 -17.30 5.94
N LYS A 118 13.43 -18.10 6.37
CA LYS A 118 13.19 -19.19 7.32
C LYS A 118 12.54 -18.66 8.59
N GLY A 119 11.42 -19.24 8.98
CA GLY A 119 10.64 -18.80 10.15
C GLY A 119 9.73 -17.60 9.90
N SER A 120 9.66 -17.09 8.68
CA SER A 120 8.64 -16.11 8.31
C SER A 120 7.24 -16.72 8.49
N PHE A 121 6.34 -15.98 9.10
CA PHE A 121 4.95 -16.40 9.29
C PHE A 121 4.16 -16.60 7.98
N VAL A 122 4.70 -16.13 6.88
CA VAL A 122 4.12 -16.20 5.54
C VAL A 122 4.71 -17.29 4.66
N CYS A 123 5.70 -18.06 5.16
CA CYS A 123 6.31 -19.15 4.43
C CYS A 123 5.98 -20.48 5.10
N PRO A 124 4.97 -21.23 4.60
CA PRO A 124 4.57 -22.52 5.19
C PRO A 124 5.53 -23.64 4.83
N TRP A 125 6.44 -23.45 3.86
CA TRP A 125 7.35 -24.50 3.37
C TRP A 125 8.55 -24.65 4.30
N ASN A 126 8.45 -25.60 5.21
CA ASN A 126 9.52 -25.98 6.11
C ASN A 126 10.54 -26.85 5.36
N GLY A 127 11.54 -26.23 4.79
CA GLY A 127 12.64 -26.92 4.09
C GLY A 127 12.60 -26.72 2.56
N GLY A 128 13.76 -26.82 1.96
CA GLY A 128 13.94 -26.56 0.53
C GLY A 128 14.25 -25.08 0.23
N ASP A 129 14.37 -24.78 -1.04
CA ASP A 129 14.65 -23.46 -1.57
C ASP A 129 13.34 -22.67 -1.72
N THR A 130 12.96 -21.95 -0.65
CA THR A 130 11.72 -21.16 -0.62
C THR A 130 11.73 -20.02 -1.64
N TYR A 131 12.90 -19.51 -2.02
CA TYR A 131 13.02 -18.49 -3.10
C TYR A 131 12.62 -19.08 -4.45
N ARG A 132 13.14 -20.26 -4.75
CA ARG A 132 12.79 -20.97 -5.97
C ARG A 132 11.30 -21.24 -6.03
N THR A 133 10.71 -21.69 -4.94
CA THR A 133 9.29 -21.99 -4.82
C THR A 133 8.42 -20.76 -5.12
N VAL A 134 8.71 -19.62 -4.48
CA VAL A 134 7.95 -18.39 -4.71
C VAL A 134 8.17 -17.86 -6.12
N SER A 135 9.41 -17.91 -6.63
CA SER A 135 9.72 -17.50 -7.99
C SER A 135 9.02 -18.37 -9.04
N ASP A 136 8.89 -19.68 -8.81
CA ASP A 136 8.15 -20.60 -9.70
C ASP A 136 6.65 -20.28 -9.72
N LEU A 137 6.05 -20.00 -8.57
CA LEU A 137 4.65 -19.62 -8.49
C LEU A 137 4.40 -18.25 -9.17
N LEU A 138 5.29 -17.27 -8.98
CA LEU A 138 5.23 -16.00 -9.70
C LEU A 138 5.36 -16.18 -11.21
N TRP A 139 6.29 -17.03 -11.66
CA TRP A 139 6.46 -17.34 -13.07
C TRP A 139 5.22 -18.00 -13.67
N ARG A 140 4.62 -19.00 -12.99
CA ARG A 140 3.36 -19.64 -13.40
C ARG A 140 2.19 -18.68 -13.45
N SER A 141 2.20 -17.58 -12.68
CA SER A 141 1.17 -16.54 -12.75
C SER A 141 1.24 -15.69 -14.02
N GLY A 142 2.39 -15.65 -14.70
CA GLY A 142 2.62 -14.86 -15.91
C GLY A 142 2.85 -13.36 -15.67
N LEU A 143 3.05 -12.94 -14.43
CA LEU A 143 3.35 -11.55 -14.08
C LEU A 143 4.78 -11.19 -14.46
N PRO A 144 5.01 -10.11 -15.24
CA PRO A 144 6.35 -9.71 -15.66
C PRO A 144 7.10 -8.85 -14.64
N HIS A 145 6.43 -8.31 -13.63
CA HIS A 145 7.03 -7.41 -12.65
C HIS A 145 6.68 -7.80 -11.22
N VAL A 146 7.68 -7.69 -10.34
CA VAL A 146 7.48 -7.77 -8.90
C VAL A 146 8.12 -6.59 -8.19
N ARG A 147 7.53 -6.16 -7.08
CA ARG A 147 8.14 -5.24 -6.11
C ARG A 147 8.66 -6.04 -4.93
N ASP A 148 9.92 -5.84 -4.55
CA ASP A 148 10.54 -6.54 -3.44
C ASP A 148 11.21 -5.57 -2.47
N ARG A 149 11.36 -5.99 -1.24
CA ARG A 149 11.86 -5.19 -0.12
C ARG A 149 13.27 -5.60 0.27
N LEU A 150 14.17 -4.62 0.29
CA LEU A 150 15.51 -4.72 0.86
C LEU A 150 15.51 -4.10 2.26
N SER A 151 16.30 -4.61 3.18
CA SER A 151 16.56 -3.94 4.46
C SER A 151 17.96 -3.37 4.44
N TRP A 152 18.08 -2.03 4.50
CA TRP A 152 19.38 -1.36 4.58
C TRP A 152 20.13 -1.74 5.86
N SER A 153 19.43 -1.81 7.00
CA SER A 153 20.03 -2.19 8.27
C SER A 153 20.59 -3.61 8.30
N GLU A 154 20.06 -4.51 7.47
CA GLU A 154 20.58 -5.88 7.36
C GLU A 154 21.80 -5.99 6.45
N VAL A 155 21.75 -5.34 5.28
CA VAL A 155 22.82 -5.45 4.29
C VAL A 155 24.03 -4.58 4.64
N ASN A 156 23.86 -3.56 5.51
CA ASN A 156 24.89 -2.58 5.84
C ASN A 156 24.99 -2.36 7.36
N LYS A 157 25.26 -3.42 8.08
CA LYS A 157 25.33 -3.43 9.56
C LYS A 157 26.41 -2.48 10.11
N GLN A 158 27.49 -2.27 9.36
CA GLN A 158 28.57 -1.34 9.66
C GLN A 158 28.84 -0.49 8.42
N PRO A 159 29.36 0.74 8.55
CA PRO A 159 29.54 1.67 7.42
C PRO A 159 30.26 1.07 6.21
N ASP A 160 31.27 0.24 6.43
CA ASP A 160 32.11 -0.34 5.36
C ASP A 160 31.70 -1.77 4.97
N SER A 161 30.66 -2.32 5.58
CA SER A 161 30.19 -3.69 5.33
C SER A 161 28.90 -3.69 4.53
N LEU A 162 28.94 -4.16 3.29
CA LEU A 162 27.77 -4.35 2.44
C LEU A 162 27.66 -5.82 2.02
N ASP A 163 26.60 -6.49 2.39
CA ASP A 163 26.29 -7.85 1.97
C ASP A 163 24.91 -7.92 1.33
N TYR A 164 24.88 -7.93 0.01
CA TYR A 164 23.66 -8.06 -0.80
C TYR A 164 23.34 -9.52 -1.21
N SER A 165 24.16 -10.49 -0.82
CA SER A 165 24.10 -11.86 -1.36
C SER A 165 22.70 -12.48 -1.31
N TYR A 166 22.02 -12.29 -0.19
CA TYR A 166 20.66 -12.78 0.02
C TYR A 166 19.65 -12.19 -0.99
N TYR A 167 19.66 -10.89 -1.16
CA TYR A 167 18.72 -10.16 -2.04
C TYR A 167 19.06 -10.34 -3.52
N MET A 168 20.36 -10.42 -3.84
CA MET A 168 20.81 -10.70 -5.21
C MET A 168 20.41 -12.10 -5.66
N TYR A 169 20.60 -13.11 -4.81
CA TYR A 169 20.17 -14.47 -5.11
C TYR A 169 18.67 -14.51 -5.42
N ASN A 170 17.85 -13.82 -4.62
CA ASN A 170 16.42 -13.74 -4.85
C ASN A 170 16.06 -13.03 -6.17
N ALA A 171 16.70 -11.90 -6.45
CA ALA A 171 16.50 -11.19 -7.72
C ALA A 171 16.94 -12.04 -8.93
N ASP A 172 18.06 -12.79 -8.82
CA ASP A 172 18.54 -13.69 -9.88
C ASP A 172 17.54 -14.83 -10.16
N MET A 173 16.89 -15.38 -9.12
CA MET A 173 15.85 -16.40 -9.31
C MET A 173 14.66 -15.88 -10.12
N LEU A 174 14.25 -14.66 -9.89
CA LEU A 174 13.16 -13.99 -10.63
C LEU A 174 13.59 -13.68 -12.08
N ARG A 175 14.76 -13.05 -12.23
CA ARG A 175 15.29 -12.74 -13.57
C ARG A 175 15.48 -13.95 -14.46
N ALA A 176 15.97 -15.05 -13.92
CA ALA A 176 16.11 -16.32 -14.67
C ALA A 176 14.76 -16.81 -15.24
N ARG A 177 13.64 -16.28 -14.74
CA ARG A 177 12.27 -16.54 -15.21
C ARG A 177 11.67 -15.41 -16.02
N GLY A 178 12.46 -14.42 -16.41
CA GLY A 178 12.02 -13.26 -17.19
C GLY A 178 11.24 -12.21 -16.37
N ILE A 179 11.25 -12.29 -15.04
CA ILE A 179 10.52 -11.38 -14.16
C ILE A 179 11.45 -10.24 -13.74
N LEU A 180 11.01 -8.99 -13.93
CA LEU A 180 11.74 -7.80 -13.50
C LEU A 180 11.40 -7.46 -12.04
N VAL A 181 12.41 -6.98 -11.31
CA VAL A 181 12.29 -6.65 -9.89
C VAL A 181 12.44 -5.14 -9.70
N SER A 182 11.48 -4.53 -9.04
CA SER A 182 11.56 -3.18 -8.49
C SER A 182 11.96 -3.28 -7.02
N GLY A 183 13.07 -2.65 -6.63
CA GLY A 183 13.58 -2.68 -5.26
C GLY A 183 13.05 -1.51 -4.44
N MET A 184 12.83 -1.75 -3.15
CA MET A 184 12.40 -0.72 -2.20
C MET A 184 13.05 -0.97 -0.84
N PHE A 185 13.29 0.09 -0.06
CA PHE A 185 13.63 -0.01 1.36
C PHE A 185 13.08 1.18 2.14
N HIS A 186 12.79 0.96 3.42
CA HIS A 186 12.25 1.98 4.33
C HIS A 186 12.79 1.83 5.76
N ASP A 187 14.05 1.48 5.86
CA ASP A 187 14.79 1.42 7.12
C ASP A 187 16.19 2.02 6.92
N CYS A 188 16.88 2.31 8.01
CA CYS A 188 18.30 2.63 7.99
C CYS A 188 19.02 2.01 9.18
N PRO A 189 20.32 1.71 9.07
CA PRO A 189 21.11 1.22 10.19
C PRO A 189 21.33 2.30 11.25
N ALA A 190 21.55 1.87 12.50
CA ALA A 190 21.72 2.78 13.63
C ALA A 190 22.89 3.77 13.47
N TRP A 191 23.92 3.39 12.73
CA TRP A 191 25.09 4.26 12.48
C TRP A 191 24.79 5.39 11.49
N ALA A 192 23.78 5.25 10.59
CA ALA A 192 23.36 6.29 9.63
C ALA A 192 22.21 7.15 10.18
N GLY A 193 21.66 6.79 11.33
CA GLY A 193 20.54 7.48 11.94
C GLY A 193 19.90 6.65 13.04
N ARG A 194 18.58 6.52 13.00
CA ARG A 194 17.78 5.68 13.92
C ARG A 194 17.12 4.54 13.16
N LEU A 195 17.23 3.33 13.67
CA LEU A 195 16.54 2.18 13.10
C LEU A 195 15.04 2.49 12.89
N THR A 196 14.50 2.13 11.72
CA THR A 196 13.10 2.39 11.30
C THR A 196 12.70 3.87 11.20
N ARG A 197 13.69 4.80 11.16
CA ARG A 197 13.49 6.23 10.97
C ARG A 197 14.28 6.73 9.77
N LEU A 198 13.97 7.95 9.31
CA LEU A 198 14.76 8.56 8.24
C LEU A 198 16.22 8.73 8.65
N PRO A 199 17.15 8.42 7.74
CA PRO A 199 18.58 8.66 8.01
C PRO A 199 18.87 10.16 8.11
N SER A 200 19.76 10.52 9.03
CA SER A 200 20.19 11.91 9.24
C SER A 200 21.48 12.24 8.49
N ASP A 201 22.28 11.25 8.16
CA ASP A 201 23.50 11.39 7.37
C ASP A 201 23.21 11.26 5.87
N LEU A 202 23.15 12.38 5.15
CA LEU A 202 22.86 12.39 3.72
C LEU A 202 24.00 11.82 2.86
N ASN A 203 25.25 11.83 3.31
CA ASN A 203 26.34 11.14 2.64
C ASN A 203 26.16 9.62 2.71
N ALA A 204 25.71 9.10 3.85
CA ALA A 204 25.37 7.68 3.99
C ALA A 204 24.23 7.27 3.06
N VAL A 205 23.17 8.10 2.96
CA VAL A 205 22.05 7.88 2.02
C VAL A 205 22.55 7.80 0.58
N TYR A 206 23.26 8.82 0.14
CA TYR A 206 23.84 8.88 -1.21
C TYR A 206 24.69 7.65 -1.50
N THR A 207 25.62 7.34 -0.59
CA THR A 207 26.57 6.24 -0.76
C THR A 207 25.87 4.89 -0.84
N PHE A 208 24.91 4.65 0.06
CA PHE A 208 24.13 3.42 0.05
C PHE A 208 23.33 3.27 -1.24
N CYS A 209 22.59 4.29 -1.66
CA CYS A 209 21.80 4.27 -2.90
C CYS A 209 22.69 4.07 -4.14
N SER A 210 23.84 4.74 -4.19
CA SER A 210 24.79 4.60 -5.31
C SER A 210 25.37 3.18 -5.38
N ARG A 211 25.84 2.65 -4.27
CA ARG A 211 26.38 1.28 -4.21
C ARG A 211 25.30 0.24 -4.51
N THR A 212 24.09 0.45 -4.02
CA THR A 212 22.96 -0.45 -4.26
C THR A 212 22.58 -0.48 -5.74
N ALA A 213 22.36 0.68 -6.37
CA ALA A 213 22.01 0.74 -7.79
C ALA A 213 23.13 0.13 -8.67
N ALA A 214 24.39 0.40 -8.39
CA ALA A 214 25.54 -0.17 -9.10
C ALA A 214 25.63 -1.70 -8.92
N ALA A 215 25.47 -2.19 -7.70
CA ALA A 215 25.62 -3.61 -7.38
C ALA A 215 24.51 -4.47 -7.97
N PHE A 216 23.25 -3.99 -7.89
CA PHE A 216 22.14 -4.73 -8.47
C PHE A 216 22.08 -4.63 -9.99
N GLY A 217 22.48 -3.50 -10.57
CA GLY A 217 22.55 -3.33 -12.02
C GLY A 217 21.22 -3.71 -12.69
N ASP A 218 21.28 -4.64 -13.66
CA ASP A 218 20.08 -5.13 -14.37
C ASP A 218 19.18 -6.04 -13.52
N ARG A 219 19.58 -6.47 -12.33
CA ARG A 219 18.75 -7.29 -11.45
C ARG A 219 17.54 -6.53 -10.94
N MET A 220 17.74 -5.26 -10.61
CA MET A 220 16.69 -4.34 -10.18
C MET A 220 16.88 -3.01 -10.89
N GLY A 221 16.08 -2.76 -11.92
CA GLY A 221 16.16 -1.54 -12.73
C GLY A 221 15.53 -0.31 -12.11
N ASP A 222 14.70 -0.52 -11.12
CA ASP A 222 13.88 0.49 -10.45
C ASP A 222 14.15 0.46 -8.96
N TRP A 223 14.26 1.64 -8.32
CA TRP A 223 14.46 1.76 -6.87
C TRP A 223 13.54 2.82 -6.27
N GLU A 224 12.79 2.42 -5.29
CA GLU A 224 11.90 3.27 -4.50
C GLU A 224 12.56 3.62 -3.16
N PHE A 225 12.67 4.91 -2.88
CA PHE A 225 13.22 5.41 -1.62
C PHE A 225 12.13 5.67 -0.61
N TRP A 226 12.02 4.80 0.38
CA TRP A 226 11.03 4.79 1.46
C TRP A 226 9.66 4.25 1.04
N ASN A 227 8.70 4.24 2.02
CA ASN A 227 7.33 3.75 1.87
C ASN A 227 6.39 4.57 2.73
N GLU A 228 5.32 5.12 2.16
CA GLU A 228 4.22 5.78 2.88
C GLU A 228 4.68 6.72 4.00
N GLN A 229 5.66 7.54 3.72
CA GLN A 229 6.27 8.50 4.65
C GLN A 229 5.29 9.58 5.13
N ASP A 230 4.18 9.74 4.43
CA ASP A 230 3.09 10.65 4.79
C ASP A 230 2.21 10.12 5.94
N ILE A 231 2.36 8.84 6.32
CA ILE A 231 1.69 8.25 7.49
C ILE A 231 2.70 7.76 8.55
N GLY A 232 2.64 6.52 8.99
CA GLY A 232 3.41 6.01 10.11
C GLY A 232 4.84 5.59 9.83
N PHE A 233 5.25 5.45 8.58
CA PHE A 233 6.58 4.91 8.22
C PHE A 233 7.73 5.93 8.34
N ALA A 234 7.45 7.23 8.49
CA ALA A 234 8.43 8.25 8.82
C ALA A 234 7.81 9.27 9.80
N PRO A 235 8.27 9.32 11.05
CA PRO A 235 7.77 10.31 12.02
C PRO A 235 8.33 11.72 11.78
N GLU A 236 9.40 11.83 11.00
CA GLU A 236 10.06 13.10 10.68
C GLU A 236 9.19 13.99 9.79
N PRO A 237 9.42 15.32 9.84
CA PRO A 237 8.68 16.26 9.00
C PRO A 237 9.03 16.11 7.51
N VAL A 238 8.13 16.60 6.67
CA VAL A 238 8.20 16.46 5.21
C VAL A 238 9.49 17.03 4.60
N TRP A 239 10.05 18.08 5.17
CA TRP A 239 11.31 18.66 4.69
C TRP A 239 12.54 17.79 4.98
N ASP A 240 12.51 17.00 6.06
CA ASP A 240 13.57 16.01 6.33
C ASP A 240 13.50 14.85 5.33
N TYR A 241 12.30 14.35 5.04
CA TYR A 241 12.13 13.34 3.99
C TYR A 241 12.58 13.89 2.62
N ALA A 242 12.21 15.13 2.29
CA ALA A 242 12.63 15.73 1.04
C ALA A 242 14.17 15.85 0.93
N ALA A 243 14.88 16.19 2.01
CA ALA A 243 16.34 16.22 2.02
C ALA A 243 16.95 14.83 1.79
N ALA A 244 16.41 13.79 2.46
CA ALA A 244 16.87 12.41 2.28
C ALA A 244 16.55 11.89 0.87
N LEU A 245 15.36 12.18 0.31
CA LEU A 245 14.98 11.84 -1.06
C LEU A 245 15.95 12.42 -2.09
N LYS A 246 16.37 13.68 -1.91
CA LYS A 246 17.35 14.33 -2.81
C LYS A 246 18.67 13.57 -2.83
N ALA A 247 19.19 13.23 -1.66
CA ALA A 247 20.43 12.46 -1.56
C ALA A 247 20.28 11.05 -2.16
N ALA A 248 19.15 10.38 -1.92
CA ALA A 248 18.88 9.05 -2.45
C ALA A 248 18.80 9.07 -3.99
N TYR A 249 18.05 10.01 -4.55
CA TYR A 249 17.92 10.16 -6.02
C TYR A 249 19.29 10.37 -6.68
N LEU A 250 20.08 11.32 -6.16
CA LEU A 250 21.42 11.58 -6.67
C LEU A 250 22.33 10.35 -6.54
N GLY A 251 22.22 9.61 -5.46
CA GLY A 251 22.94 8.36 -5.25
C GLY A 251 22.55 7.30 -6.27
N PHE A 252 21.27 7.01 -6.46
CA PHE A 252 20.80 6.04 -7.45
C PHE A 252 21.29 6.37 -8.86
N LYS A 253 21.17 7.66 -9.26
CA LYS A 253 21.62 8.12 -10.58
C LYS A 253 23.13 8.07 -10.74
N ALA A 254 23.91 8.30 -9.67
CA ALA A 254 25.36 8.16 -9.70
C ALA A 254 25.82 6.70 -9.79
N GLY A 255 25.11 5.79 -9.13
CA GLY A 255 25.41 4.35 -9.18
C GLY A 255 25.06 3.72 -10.51
N ARG A 256 23.93 4.13 -11.09
CA ARG A 256 23.46 3.68 -12.39
C ARG A 256 22.51 4.72 -13.00
N PRO A 257 22.95 5.48 -14.01
CA PRO A 257 22.15 6.57 -14.60
C PRO A 257 20.78 6.12 -15.15
N GLU A 258 20.68 4.88 -15.64
CA GLU A 258 19.45 4.30 -16.23
C GLU A 258 18.43 3.87 -15.17
N THR A 259 18.83 3.77 -13.90
CA THR A 259 17.89 3.40 -12.82
C THR A 259 16.71 4.35 -12.79
N VAL A 260 15.50 3.78 -12.80
CA VAL A 260 14.29 4.55 -12.52
C VAL A 260 14.22 4.77 -11.01
N ALA A 261 14.40 6.01 -10.59
CA ALA A 261 14.36 6.37 -9.17
C ALA A 261 12.98 6.91 -8.80
N LEU A 262 12.34 6.24 -7.84
CA LEU A 262 11.01 6.58 -7.37
C LEU A 262 11.10 7.26 -6.01
N PRO A 263 10.37 8.38 -5.79
CA PRO A 263 10.06 8.78 -4.43
C PRO A 263 9.21 7.70 -3.75
N GLY A 264 9.31 7.56 -2.45
CA GLY A 264 8.43 6.69 -1.70
C GLY A 264 6.96 7.06 -1.96
N ALA A 265 6.14 6.06 -2.16
CA ALA A 265 4.75 6.30 -2.48
C ALA A 265 4.02 7.03 -1.35
N LEU A 266 3.18 7.97 -1.73
CA LEU A 266 2.22 8.61 -0.84
C LEU A 266 0.92 7.79 -0.80
N CYS A 267 0.28 7.70 0.36
CA CYS A 267 -0.99 6.99 0.52
C CYS A 267 -2.15 7.89 0.99
N GLN A 268 -1.88 9.12 1.43
CA GLN A 268 -2.92 10.10 1.70
C GLN A 268 -3.54 10.61 0.39
N SER A 269 -4.65 11.32 0.49
CA SER A 269 -5.31 11.92 -0.67
C SER A 269 -4.33 12.72 -1.54
N PRO A 270 -4.39 12.59 -2.87
CA PRO A 270 -3.63 13.45 -3.76
C PRO A 270 -3.94 14.92 -3.48
N GLY A 271 -2.90 15.74 -3.30
CA GLY A 271 -3.08 17.14 -2.87
C GLY A 271 -3.25 17.31 -1.35
N SER A 272 -2.90 16.30 -0.55
CA SER A 272 -2.78 16.45 0.90
C SER A 272 -1.70 17.51 1.26
N PRO A 273 -1.77 18.12 2.44
CA PRO A 273 -0.74 19.06 2.90
C PRO A 273 0.68 18.45 2.84
N TYR A 274 0.82 17.16 3.11
CA TYR A 274 2.11 16.47 3.02
C TYR A 274 2.61 16.40 1.56
N ALA A 275 1.73 16.03 0.62
CA ALA A 275 2.08 16.01 -0.80
C ALA A 275 2.53 17.41 -1.28
N HIS A 276 1.78 18.45 -0.93
CA HIS A 276 2.17 19.84 -1.25
C HIS A 276 3.50 20.20 -0.62
N GLY A 277 3.71 19.94 0.67
CA GLY A 277 4.95 20.23 1.37
C GLY A 277 6.15 19.52 0.74
N LEU A 278 5.99 18.27 0.29
CA LEU A 278 7.04 17.51 -0.40
C LEU A 278 7.43 18.17 -1.74
N TYR A 279 6.44 18.51 -2.55
CA TYR A 279 6.71 19.10 -3.88
C TYR A 279 7.14 20.57 -3.81
N GLU A 280 6.76 21.30 -2.77
CA GLU A 280 7.32 22.63 -2.47
C GLU A 280 8.80 22.56 -2.05
N ASN A 281 9.29 21.41 -1.63
CA ASN A 281 10.70 21.10 -1.40
C ASN A 281 11.42 20.56 -2.66
N ASP A 282 10.91 20.84 -3.87
CA ASP A 282 11.46 20.45 -5.16
C ASP A 282 11.48 18.95 -5.45
N ALA A 283 10.64 18.13 -4.79
CA ALA A 283 10.58 16.70 -5.06
C ALA A 283 10.33 16.37 -6.55
N ALA A 284 9.70 17.26 -7.30
CA ALA A 284 9.55 17.14 -8.75
C ALA A 284 10.89 16.97 -9.51
N LYS A 285 12.02 17.40 -8.93
CA LYS A 285 13.36 17.26 -9.52
C LYS A 285 14.07 15.97 -9.13
N PHE A 286 13.53 15.22 -8.18
CA PHE A 286 14.17 14.06 -7.54
C PHE A 286 13.28 12.81 -7.58
N GLY A 287 12.69 12.55 -8.73
CA GLY A 287 11.90 11.36 -9.01
C GLY A 287 11.57 11.28 -10.49
N ASP A 288 11.65 10.09 -11.09
CA ASP A 288 11.42 9.88 -12.51
C ASP A 288 9.96 9.62 -12.84
N VAL A 289 9.16 9.22 -11.84
CA VAL A 289 7.73 8.93 -11.91
C VAL A 289 7.01 9.59 -10.74
N TYR A 290 5.69 9.68 -10.81
CA TYR A 290 4.85 9.93 -9.65
C TYR A 290 4.43 8.59 -9.04
N ASN A 291 4.67 8.39 -7.74
CA ASN A 291 4.39 7.15 -7.05
C ASN A 291 3.27 7.33 -6.01
N TYR A 292 2.28 6.42 -6.03
CA TYR A 292 1.09 6.54 -5.21
C TYR A 292 0.53 5.18 -4.78
N HIS A 293 -0.11 5.10 -3.60
CA HIS A 293 -0.83 3.93 -3.13
C HIS A 293 -2.32 4.23 -2.96
N THR A 294 -3.18 3.29 -3.32
CA THR A 294 -4.60 3.33 -2.96
C THR A 294 -5.21 1.95 -2.89
N TYR A 295 -6.07 1.77 -1.88
CA TYR A 295 -6.84 0.56 -1.63
C TYR A 295 -8.36 0.79 -1.78
N ASP A 296 -8.73 1.85 -2.47
CA ASP A 296 -10.13 2.19 -2.73
C ASP A 296 -10.77 1.31 -3.79
N ALA A 297 -12.08 1.40 -3.91
CA ALA A 297 -12.82 0.71 -4.96
C ALA A 297 -12.64 1.36 -6.34
N PRO A 298 -12.72 0.59 -7.44
CA PRO A 298 -12.53 1.10 -8.80
C PRO A 298 -13.38 2.31 -9.17
N ALA A 299 -14.62 2.40 -8.71
CA ALA A 299 -15.52 3.53 -9.00
C ALA A 299 -15.03 4.87 -8.42
N SER A 300 -14.12 4.87 -7.45
CA SER A 300 -13.55 6.10 -6.87
C SER A 300 -12.38 6.67 -7.67
N TYR A 301 -11.76 5.86 -8.53
CA TYR A 301 -10.52 6.23 -9.23
C TYR A 301 -10.67 7.47 -10.13
N PRO A 302 -11.74 7.65 -10.94
CA PRO A 302 -11.86 8.82 -11.80
C PRO A 302 -11.76 10.13 -11.02
N LYS A 303 -12.44 10.25 -9.88
CA LYS A 303 -12.39 11.45 -9.03
C LYS A 303 -11.00 11.63 -8.40
N LYS A 304 -10.42 10.56 -7.87
CA LYS A 304 -9.11 10.57 -7.21
C LYS A 304 -8.00 10.96 -8.19
N PHE A 305 -7.96 10.34 -9.36
CA PHE A 305 -6.95 10.62 -10.37
C PHE A 305 -7.16 11.99 -11.08
N ALA A 306 -8.38 12.50 -11.14
CA ALA A 306 -8.61 13.88 -11.57
C ALA A 306 -7.95 14.89 -10.60
N THR A 307 -8.05 14.65 -9.29
CA THR A 307 -7.34 15.45 -8.28
C THR A 307 -5.83 15.28 -8.41
N LEU A 308 -5.34 14.07 -8.61
CA LEU A 308 -3.92 13.79 -8.83
C LEU A 308 -3.37 14.53 -10.06
N ARG A 309 -4.07 14.50 -11.19
CA ARG A 309 -3.64 15.21 -12.41
C ARG A 309 -3.56 16.73 -12.20
N LYS A 310 -4.50 17.33 -11.45
CA LYS A 310 -4.42 18.75 -11.07
C LYS A 310 -3.19 19.05 -10.23
N PHE A 311 -2.91 18.18 -9.26
CA PHE A 311 -1.70 18.28 -8.44
C PHE A 311 -0.43 18.17 -9.30
N MET A 312 -0.34 17.18 -10.16
CA MET A 312 0.82 16.98 -11.04
C MET A 312 1.04 18.18 -11.98
N ALA A 313 -0.04 18.75 -12.52
CA ALA A 313 0.04 19.94 -13.37
C ALA A 313 0.56 21.16 -12.61
N ARG A 314 0.12 21.37 -11.37
CA ARG A 314 0.60 22.45 -10.49
C ARG A 314 2.13 22.43 -10.29
N TYR A 315 2.72 21.25 -10.23
CA TYR A 315 4.16 21.07 -10.02
C TYR A 315 4.97 20.76 -11.28
N GLY A 316 4.37 20.94 -12.46
CA GLY A 316 5.05 20.82 -13.76
C GLY A 316 5.44 19.38 -14.13
N ILE A 317 4.73 18.38 -13.59
CA ILE A 317 4.98 16.95 -13.84
C ILE A 317 3.77 16.22 -14.45
N ALA A 318 2.90 16.96 -15.16
CA ALA A 318 1.67 16.39 -15.75
C ALA A 318 1.94 15.28 -16.79
N ASP A 319 3.11 15.25 -17.38
CA ASP A 319 3.53 14.27 -18.39
C ASP A 319 4.33 13.09 -17.82
N ARG A 320 4.53 13.04 -16.49
CA ARG A 320 5.19 11.89 -15.85
C ARG A 320 4.28 10.70 -15.71
N ALA A 321 4.89 9.52 -15.81
CA ALA A 321 4.23 8.26 -15.54
C ALA A 321 3.75 8.22 -14.07
N ILE A 322 2.54 7.68 -13.87
CA ILE A 322 2.00 7.34 -12.56
C ILE A 322 2.25 5.85 -12.35
N TRP A 323 2.96 5.51 -11.27
CA TRP A 323 3.12 4.15 -10.82
C TRP A 323 2.37 3.95 -9.51
N MET A 324 1.69 2.81 -9.40
CA MET A 324 1.05 2.36 -8.18
C MET A 324 1.92 1.24 -7.63
N THR A 325 2.79 1.55 -6.66
CA THR A 325 3.67 0.51 -6.09
C THR A 325 2.97 -0.34 -5.04
N GLU A 326 1.78 0.06 -4.60
CA GLU A 326 0.81 -0.79 -3.90
C GLU A 326 -0.62 -0.41 -4.27
N SER A 327 -1.44 -1.44 -4.46
CA SER A 327 -2.90 -1.34 -4.58
C SER A 327 -3.51 -2.69 -4.26
N GLY A 328 -4.78 -2.74 -3.93
CA GLY A 328 -5.41 -4.04 -3.67
C GLY A 328 -6.66 -3.97 -2.83
N THR A 329 -7.07 -5.12 -2.35
CA THR A 329 -8.17 -5.26 -1.40
C THR A 329 -7.86 -6.39 -0.42
N ASN A 330 -8.38 -6.27 0.81
CA ASN A 330 -8.30 -7.31 1.81
C ASN A 330 -9.59 -8.11 1.92
N LEU A 331 -9.53 -9.25 2.57
CA LEU A 331 -10.67 -9.99 3.08
C LEU A 331 -10.69 -9.88 4.61
N GLU A 332 -11.85 -9.61 5.17
CA GLU A 332 -12.05 -9.66 6.61
C GLU A 332 -12.84 -10.91 6.95
N GLY A 333 -12.21 -11.84 7.67
CA GLY A 333 -12.84 -13.08 8.07
C GLY A 333 -13.89 -12.87 9.14
N HIS A 334 -14.94 -13.65 9.09
CA HIS A 334 -15.97 -13.72 10.10
C HIS A 334 -15.70 -14.87 11.08
N SER A 335 -14.68 -14.74 11.94
CA SER A 335 -14.41 -15.82 12.87
C SER A 335 -15.38 -15.78 14.03
N LYS A 336 -16.45 -16.56 13.93
CA LYS A 336 -17.16 -17.08 15.08
C LYS A 336 -16.94 -18.58 15.29
N LYS A 337 -16.07 -19.23 14.54
CA LYS A 337 -15.77 -20.65 14.73
C LYS A 337 -14.77 -20.80 15.87
N ALA A 338 -15.25 -21.36 16.97
CA ALA A 338 -14.39 -21.88 18.03
C ALA A 338 -13.32 -22.80 17.41
N GLY A 339 -12.02 -22.51 17.65
CA GLY A 339 -10.90 -23.32 17.19
C GLY A 339 -10.04 -22.69 16.07
N ALA A 340 -10.37 -21.51 15.56
CA ALA A 340 -9.43 -20.80 14.69
C ALA A 340 -8.15 -20.46 15.50
N LYS A 341 -6.99 -20.91 15.05
CA LYS A 341 -5.71 -20.51 15.66
C LYS A 341 -5.62 -18.98 15.63
N LYS A 342 -5.11 -18.39 16.70
CA LYS A 342 -4.88 -16.94 16.80
C LYS A 342 -4.22 -16.42 15.51
N GLY A 343 -4.85 -15.46 14.83
CA GLY A 343 -4.35 -14.91 13.56
C GLY A 343 -4.75 -15.67 12.30
N LEU A 344 -5.66 -16.64 12.37
CA LEU A 344 -6.25 -17.31 11.22
C LEU A 344 -7.75 -17.06 11.21
N MET A 345 -8.19 -16.18 10.32
CA MET A 345 -9.61 -15.97 10.06
C MET A 345 -10.03 -16.90 8.91
N ALA A 346 -11.16 -17.60 9.09
CA ALA A 346 -11.73 -18.38 8.01
C ALA A 346 -12.49 -17.44 7.05
N HIS A 347 -12.13 -17.48 5.78
CA HIS A 347 -12.89 -16.87 4.71
C HIS A 347 -13.83 -17.91 4.10
N SER A 348 -15.01 -17.45 3.65
CA SER A 348 -15.85 -18.29 2.82
C SER A 348 -15.28 -18.35 1.38
N PRO A 349 -15.59 -19.40 0.60
CA PRO A 349 -15.27 -19.42 -0.82
C PRO A 349 -15.78 -18.19 -1.58
N ASP A 350 -16.96 -17.68 -1.23
CA ASP A 350 -17.56 -16.49 -1.84
C ASP A 350 -16.74 -15.21 -1.54
N GLN A 351 -16.15 -15.10 -0.35
CA GLN A 351 -15.26 -13.98 -0.03
C GLN A 351 -13.97 -14.05 -0.85
N GLU A 352 -13.37 -15.21 -1.05
CA GLU A 352 -12.20 -15.35 -1.91
C GLU A 352 -12.53 -15.01 -3.38
N LEU A 353 -13.74 -15.29 -3.85
CA LEU A 353 -14.20 -14.88 -5.17
C LEU A 353 -14.39 -13.36 -5.30
N VAL A 354 -14.76 -12.66 -4.22
CA VAL A 354 -14.77 -11.18 -4.19
C VAL A 354 -13.39 -10.62 -4.51
N LYS A 355 -12.34 -11.20 -3.93
CA LYS A 355 -10.97 -10.78 -4.19
C LYS A 355 -10.51 -11.12 -5.60
N ALA A 356 -10.86 -12.31 -6.09
CA ALA A 356 -10.57 -12.74 -7.47
C ALA A 356 -11.24 -11.83 -8.51
N GLU A 357 -12.47 -11.38 -8.25
CA GLU A 357 -13.21 -10.43 -9.08
C GLU A 357 -12.61 -9.02 -9.05
N PHE A 358 -12.16 -8.56 -7.87
CA PHE A 358 -11.60 -7.23 -7.69
C PHE A 358 -10.33 -7.02 -8.52
N TYR A 359 -9.46 -8.03 -8.64
CA TYR A 359 -8.19 -7.90 -9.33
C TYR A 359 -8.35 -7.36 -10.76
N PRO A 360 -9.01 -8.05 -11.71
CA PRO A 360 -9.12 -7.55 -13.07
C PRO A 360 -9.89 -6.23 -13.18
N LYS A 361 -10.89 -6.00 -12.35
CA LYS A 361 -11.66 -4.75 -12.32
C LYS A 361 -10.78 -3.56 -11.95
N SER A 362 -9.99 -3.68 -10.89
CA SER A 362 -9.07 -2.63 -10.44
C SER A 362 -7.96 -2.36 -11.46
N GLN A 363 -7.39 -3.42 -12.06
CA GLN A 363 -6.33 -3.28 -13.05
C GLN A 363 -6.79 -2.49 -14.28
N ILE A 364 -7.98 -2.79 -14.79
CA ILE A 364 -8.55 -2.08 -15.94
C ILE A 364 -8.91 -0.64 -15.57
N ALA A 365 -9.48 -0.42 -14.39
CA ALA A 365 -9.82 0.91 -13.93
C ALA A 365 -8.56 1.81 -13.77
N PHE A 366 -7.43 1.28 -13.29
CA PHE A 366 -6.16 2.02 -13.26
C PHE A 366 -5.65 2.36 -14.66
N GLN A 367 -5.73 1.42 -15.60
CA GLN A 367 -5.33 1.68 -16.98
C GLN A 367 -6.22 2.73 -17.63
N MET A 368 -7.52 2.76 -17.34
CA MET A 368 -8.43 3.83 -17.79
C MET A 368 -7.99 5.22 -17.28
N GLU A 369 -7.37 5.28 -16.11
CA GLU A 369 -6.85 6.52 -15.52
C GLU A 369 -5.41 6.88 -15.97
N GLY A 370 -4.83 6.12 -16.90
CA GLY A 370 -3.49 6.39 -17.44
C GLY A 370 -2.34 5.97 -16.50
N VAL A 371 -2.58 5.08 -15.56
CA VAL A 371 -1.53 4.49 -14.74
C VAL A 371 -0.62 3.65 -15.63
N ALA A 372 0.69 3.89 -15.52
CA ALA A 372 1.68 3.21 -16.38
C ALA A 372 2.09 1.84 -15.84
N ARG A 373 2.09 1.65 -14.53
CA ARG A 373 2.45 0.39 -13.88
C ARG A 373 1.75 0.27 -12.53
N ASN A 374 1.30 -0.95 -12.22
CA ASN A 374 0.67 -1.25 -10.94
C ASN A 374 1.26 -2.52 -10.32
N TYR A 375 1.62 -2.44 -9.03
CA TYR A 375 2.02 -3.58 -8.23
C TYR A 375 0.89 -3.89 -7.25
N TYR A 376 0.19 -4.99 -7.51
CA TYR A 376 -0.92 -5.42 -6.66
C TYR A 376 -0.40 -5.99 -5.32
N PHE A 377 -0.96 -5.56 -4.22
CA PHE A 377 -0.56 -5.97 -2.86
C PHE A 377 -1.49 -7.09 -2.35
N VAL A 378 -1.04 -8.31 -2.06
CA VAL A 378 0.32 -8.83 -2.03
C VAL A 378 0.32 -10.31 -2.40
N PHE A 379 1.42 -10.82 -2.98
CA PHE A 379 1.49 -12.21 -3.44
C PHE A 379 1.44 -13.22 -2.29
N GLY A 380 2.33 -13.10 -1.31
CA GLY A 380 2.41 -14.00 -0.15
C GLY A 380 1.22 -13.88 0.80
N ALA A 381 1.06 -14.86 1.67
CA ALA A 381 0.06 -14.78 2.73
C ALA A 381 0.42 -13.67 3.71
N TYR A 382 -0.28 -12.57 3.69
CA TYR A 382 -0.03 -11.42 4.57
C TYR A 382 -1.31 -10.98 5.27
N ASN A 383 -1.24 -10.84 6.59
CA ASN A 383 -2.38 -10.50 7.42
C ASN A 383 -2.04 -9.34 8.36
N GLU A 384 -2.98 -8.42 8.48
CA GLU A 384 -2.97 -7.31 9.43
C GLU A 384 -4.07 -7.45 10.48
N ALA A 385 -4.13 -6.50 11.40
CA ALA A 385 -5.14 -6.45 12.45
C ALA A 385 -5.29 -7.77 13.20
N ASN A 386 -4.16 -8.35 13.63
CA ASN A 386 -4.09 -9.66 14.31
C ASN A 386 -4.69 -10.82 13.49
N GLY A 387 -4.63 -10.74 12.17
CA GLY A 387 -5.14 -11.74 11.25
C GLY A 387 -6.55 -11.49 10.72
N ALA A 388 -7.20 -10.40 11.13
CA ALA A 388 -8.54 -10.05 10.65
C ALA A 388 -8.55 -9.66 9.17
N LYS A 389 -7.49 -8.98 8.71
CA LYS A 389 -7.35 -8.51 7.33
C LYS A 389 -6.36 -9.39 6.58
N ASP A 390 -6.83 -10.10 5.59
CA ASP A 390 -6.01 -10.98 4.73
C ASP A 390 -5.84 -10.33 3.35
N TRP A 391 -4.60 -9.96 3.04
CA TRP A 391 -4.20 -9.32 1.80
C TRP A 391 -3.63 -10.30 0.76
N GLY A 392 -3.18 -11.49 1.18
CA GLY A 392 -2.45 -12.42 0.34
C GLY A 392 -3.26 -13.01 -0.82
N VAL A 393 -2.63 -13.18 -1.98
CA VAL A 393 -3.10 -14.06 -3.05
C VAL A 393 -3.00 -15.52 -2.62
N MET A 394 -2.04 -15.82 -1.74
CA MET A 394 -1.86 -17.13 -1.13
C MET A 394 -2.52 -17.21 0.24
N ARG A 395 -2.93 -18.40 0.62
CA ARG A 395 -3.33 -18.74 1.99
C ARG A 395 -2.12 -19.08 2.85
N ARG A 396 -2.30 -19.08 4.16
CA ARG A 396 -1.21 -19.39 5.12
C ARG A 396 -0.72 -20.84 5.07
N ASP A 397 -1.50 -21.75 4.52
CA ASP A 397 -1.07 -23.13 4.28
C ASP A 397 -0.23 -23.26 3.01
N GLY A 398 0.00 -22.16 2.30
CA GLY A 398 0.79 -22.12 1.07
C GLY A 398 0.00 -22.42 -0.19
N THR A 399 -1.30 -22.66 -0.10
CA THR A 399 -2.15 -22.85 -1.27
C THR A 399 -2.60 -21.51 -1.86
N VAL A 400 -2.95 -21.51 -3.15
CA VAL A 400 -3.41 -20.28 -3.81
C VAL A 400 -4.92 -20.15 -3.73
N LYS A 401 -5.39 -18.88 -3.67
CA LYS A 401 -6.79 -18.51 -3.78
C LYS A 401 -7.24 -18.45 -5.26
N PRO A 402 -8.55 -18.40 -5.56
CA PRO A 402 -9.05 -18.22 -6.94
C PRO A 402 -8.47 -16.98 -7.64
N GLU A 403 -8.12 -15.96 -6.89
CA GLU A 403 -7.45 -14.75 -7.38
C GLU A 403 -6.16 -15.05 -8.16
N TYR A 404 -5.40 -16.07 -7.77
CA TYR A 404 -4.21 -16.50 -8.50
C TYR A 404 -4.55 -16.94 -9.95
N ALA A 405 -5.63 -17.71 -10.10
CA ALA A 405 -6.11 -18.12 -11.42
C ALA A 405 -6.63 -16.92 -12.23
N ALA A 406 -7.28 -15.94 -11.57
CA ALA A 406 -7.71 -14.70 -12.21
C ALA A 406 -6.52 -13.85 -12.70
N ILE A 407 -5.45 -13.72 -11.90
CA ILE A 407 -4.19 -13.09 -12.29
C ILE A 407 -3.60 -13.78 -13.51
N SER A 408 -3.48 -15.12 -13.44
CA SER A 408 -2.94 -15.92 -14.52
C SER A 408 -3.75 -15.82 -15.81
N THR A 409 -5.07 -15.70 -15.70
CA THR A 409 -5.96 -15.50 -16.86
C THR A 409 -5.75 -14.12 -17.48
N MET A 410 -5.77 -13.07 -16.65
CA MET A 410 -5.60 -11.71 -17.14
C MET A 410 -4.24 -11.50 -17.84
N THR A 411 -3.16 -12.02 -17.26
CA THR A 411 -1.83 -11.94 -17.87
C THR A 411 -1.76 -12.72 -19.18
N ARG A 412 -2.40 -13.90 -19.26
CA ARG A 412 -2.50 -14.66 -20.50
C ARG A 412 -3.21 -13.92 -21.62
N GLU A 413 -4.31 -13.23 -21.29
CA GLU A 413 -5.15 -12.58 -22.30
C GLU A 413 -4.67 -11.15 -22.64
N LEU A 414 -3.97 -10.45 -21.71
CA LEU A 414 -3.77 -9.01 -21.83
C LEU A 414 -2.35 -8.50 -21.58
N VAL A 415 -1.36 -9.33 -21.25
CA VAL A 415 -0.03 -8.85 -20.81
C VAL A 415 0.65 -7.92 -21.81
N SER A 416 0.47 -8.18 -23.13
CA SER A 416 1.01 -7.37 -24.21
C SER A 416 -0.07 -6.56 -24.97
N ALA A 417 -1.32 -6.63 -24.50
CA ALA A 417 -2.43 -5.91 -25.13
C ALA A 417 -2.47 -4.45 -24.65
N ARG A 418 -2.86 -3.56 -25.54
CA ARG A 418 -3.07 -2.14 -25.27
C ARG A 418 -4.56 -1.85 -25.04
N LEU A 419 -4.91 -1.24 -23.91
CA LEU A 419 -6.27 -0.79 -23.67
C LEU A 419 -6.65 0.32 -24.66
N ALA A 420 -7.67 0.06 -25.48
CA ALA A 420 -8.25 1.04 -26.41
C ALA A 420 -9.31 1.91 -25.71
N GLY A 421 -10.00 1.39 -24.69
CA GLY A 421 -10.93 2.13 -23.86
C GLY A 421 -12.18 1.37 -23.48
N ALA A 422 -13.13 2.08 -22.87
CA ALA A 422 -14.44 1.53 -22.49
C ALA A 422 -15.40 1.55 -23.70
N MET A 423 -16.22 0.51 -23.79
CA MET A 423 -17.31 0.39 -24.75
C MET A 423 -18.63 0.86 -24.14
N ASP A 424 -19.53 1.38 -24.97
CA ASP A 424 -20.91 1.63 -24.55
C ASP A 424 -21.74 0.35 -24.67
N VAL A 425 -22.10 -0.22 -23.55
CA VAL A 425 -22.83 -1.50 -23.45
C VAL A 425 -24.08 -1.42 -22.58
N GLY A 426 -24.48 -0.20 -22.21
CA GLY A 426 -25.67 0.05 -21.41
C GLY A 426 -25.46 -0.03 -19.90
N GLU A 427 -26.53 0.30 -19.17
CA GLU A 427 -26.50 0.43 -17.73
C GLU A 427 -26.28 -0.91 -17.00
N GLY A 428 -25.42 -0.86 -15.97
CA GLY A 428 -25.12 -2.03 -15.14
C GLY A 428 -24.23 -3.07 -15.83
N LEU A 429 -23.67 -2.76 -16.98
CA LEU A 429 -22.66 -3.54 -17.68
C LEU A 429 -21.36 -2.76 -17.78
N ARG A 430 -20.27 -3.49 -17.94
CA ARG A 430 -18.94 -2.96 -18.26
C ARG A 430 -18.33 -3.79 -19.37
N ALA A 431 -17.74 -3.13 -20.35
CA ALA A 431 -16.93 -3.76 -21.39
C ALA A 431 -15.74 -2.86 -21.75
N TYR A 432 -14.58 -3.44 -21.90
CA TYR A 432 -13.34 -2.74 -22.22
C TYR A 432 -12.64 -3.43 -23.38
N LEU A 433 -12.25 -2.63 -24.35
CA LEU A 433 -11.64 -3.07 -25.60
C LEU A 433 -10.11 -2.99 -25.47
N PHE A 434 -9.44 -4.09 -25.78
CA PHE A 434 -8.00 -4.19 -25.87
C PHE A 434 -7.57 -4.55 -27.29
N GLU A 435 -6.50 -3.95 -27.75
CA GLU A 435 -5.84 -4.27 -29.02
C GLU A 435 -4.64 -5.16 -28.76
N GLN A 436 -4.58 -6.29 -29.46
CA GLN A 436 -3.50 -7.25 -29.39
C GLN A 436 -2.38 -6.87 -30.36
N PRO A 437 -1.13 -7.31 -30.12
CA PRO A 437 -0.01 -7.03 -31.03
C PRO A 437 -0.20 -7.55 -32.45
N ASP A 438 -1.00 -8.61 -32.64
CA ASP A 438 -1.32 -9.19 -33.93
C ASP A 438 -2.48 -8.48 -34.68
N GLY A 439 -2.99 -7.39 -34.11
CA GLY A 439 -4.10 -6.63 -34.65
C GLY A 439 -5.49 -7.20 -34.34
N SER A 440 -5.59 -8.33 -33.69
CA SER A 440 -6.86 -8.80 -33.15
C SER A 440 -7.27 -7.98 -31.91
N GLN A 441 -8.51 -8.15 -31.48
CA GLN A 441 -9.07 -7.44 -30.32
C GLN A 441 -9.59 -8.42 -29.28
N THR A 442 -9.47 -8.03 -28.01
CA THR A 442 -10.06 -8.73 -26.86
C THR A 442 -10.97 -7.76 -26.12
N VAL A 443 -12.19 -8.21 -25.81
CA VAL A 443 -13.13 -7.49 -24.94
C VAL A 443 -13.17 -8.17 -23.59
N VAL A 444 -12.98 -7.39 -22.54
CA VAL A 444 -13.20 -7.84 -21.15
C VAL A 444 -14.52 -7.26 -20.67
N TYR A 445 -15.40 -8.09 -20.13
CA TYR A 445 -16.73 -7.65 -19.78
C TYR A 445 -17.26 -8.28 -18.49
N TRP A 446 -18.15 -7.56 -17.80
CA TRP A 446 -18.84 -8.03 -16.61
C TRP A 446 -20.11 -7.22 -16.31
N SER A 447 -20.95 -7.70 -15.41
CA SER A 447 -22.06 -6.93 -14.82
C SER A 447 -21.61 -6.25 -13.53
N VAL A 448 -22.05 -5.02 -13.31
CA VAL A 448 -21.69 -4.23 -12.10
C VAL A 448 -22.19 -4.94 -10.84
N SER A 449 -21.31 -5.00 -9.84
CA SER A 449 -21.53 -5.61 -8.53
C SER A 449 -21.05 -4.67 -7.41
N PRO A 450 -21.29 -4.98 -6.14
CA PRO A 450 -20.74 -4.19 -5.03
C PRO A 450 -19.22 -4.01 -5.08
N VAL A 451 -18.45 -4.95 -5.66
CA VAL A 451 -16.98 -4.87 -5.79
C VAL A 451 -16.53 -3.69 -6.66
N ASP A 452 -17.36 -3.22 -7.58
CA ASP A 452 -17.06 -2.02 -8.37
C ASP A 452 -17.05 -0.74 -7.52
N THR A 453 -17.87 -0.68 -6.45
CA THR A 453 -18.09 0.53 -5.64
C THR A 453 -17.55 0.44 -4.21
N GLN A 454 -17.17 -0.75 -3.76
CA GLN A 454 -16.65 -1.01 -2.42
C GLN A 454 -15.37 -1.85 -2.53
N SER A 455 -14.38 -1.55 -1.69
CA SER A 455 -13.18 -2.37 -1.59
C SER A 455 -13.23 -3.23 -0.33
N GLY A 456 -12.85 -4.48 -0.47
CA GLY A 456 -12.50 -5.40 0.58
C GLY A 456 -13.52 -5.66 1.67
N GLY A 457 -12.96 -5.90 2.82
CA GLY A 457 -13.69 -6.07 4.05
C GLY A 457 -14.45 -7.38 4.14
N SER A 458 -15.60 -7.30 4.78
CA SER A 458 -16.44 -8.45 5.09
C SER A 458 -17.41 -8.83 3.97
N MET A 459 -17.23 -8.30 2.75
CA MET A 459 -18.12 -8.61 1.63
C MET A 459 -18.18 -10.12 1.39
N ASN A 460 -19.41 -10.62 1.35
CA ASN A 460 -19.72 -12.00 1.01
C ASN A 460 -20.86 -11.97 0.00
N ILE A 461 -20.55 -12.25 -1.26
CA ILE A 461 -21.50 -12.08 -2.37
C ILE A 461 -21.76 -13.44 -2.99
N SER A 462 -22.97 -13.95 -2.83
CA SER A 462 -23.43 -15.21 -3.44
C SER A 462 -24.20 -15.01 -4.75
N HIS A 463 -24.57 -13.76 -5.07
CA HIS A 463 -25.38 -13.46 -6.26
C HIS A 463 -24.50 -13.06 -7.45
N ASP A 464 -24.84 -13.57 -8.65
CA ASP A 464 -24.01 -13.38 -9.86
C ASP A 464 -24.26 -12.06 -10.61
N TYR A 465 -25.34 -11.34 -10.30
CA TYR A 465 -25.73 -10.10 -10.99
C TYR A 465 -25.86 -10.27 -12.51
N ALA A 466 -26.33 -11.44 -12.96
CA ALA A 466 -26.37 -11.83 -14.37
C ALA A 466 -27.18 -10.85 -15.25
N LYS A 467 -26.60 -10.45 -16.38
CA LYS A 467 -27.20 -9.59 -17.41
C LYS A 467 -26.85 -10.11 -18.80
N LYS A 468 -27.71 -9.83 -19.80
CA LYS A 468 -27.40 -10.10 -21.21
C LYS A 468 -26.58 -8.94 -21.78
N LEU A 469 -25.48 -9.28 -22.43
CA LEU A 469 -24.64 -8.37 -23.19
C LEU A 469 -24.70 -8.75 -24.68
N SER A 470 -24.88 -7.76 -25.54
CA SER A 470 -24.89 -7.96 -26.99
C SER A 470 -23.88 -7.01 -27.63
N ILE A 471 -22.97 -7.53 -28.44
CA ILE A 471 -21.94 -6.77 -29.15
C ILE A 471 -22.07 -7.06 -30.63
N PRO A 472 -22.26 -6.06 -31.50
CA PRO A 472 -22.19 -6.24 -32.95
C PRO A 472 -20.77 -6.67 -33.36
N VAL A 473 -20.65 -7.82 -34.05
CA VAL A 473 -19.37 -8.38 -34.53
C VAL A 473 -19.60 -9.09 -35.86
N SER A 474 -18.52 -9.37 -36.59
CA SER A 474 -18.58 -10.22 -37.78
C SER A 474 -19.00 -11.66 -37.41
N ASN A 475 -19.57 -12.38 -38.38
CA ASN A 475 -19.79 -13.81 -38.23
C ASN A 475 -18.43 -14.55 -38.08
N GLY A 476 -18.38 -15.51 -37.17
CA GLY A 476 -17.12 -16.23 -36.90
C GLY A 476 -17.16 -17.00 -35.59
N ASN A 477 -16.04 -17.61 -35.27
CA ASN A 477 -15.81 -18.32 -34.00
C ASN A 477 -14.90 -17.48 -33.11
N TYR A 478 -15.37 -17.20 -31.90
CA TYR A 478 -14.66 -16.40 -30.91
C TYR A 478 -14.32 -17.22 -29.68
N ARG A 479 -13.13 -16.98 -29.12
CA ARG A 479 -12.68 -17.66 -27.91
C ARG A 479 -13.15 -16.89 -26.68
N LEU A 480 -13.81 -17.61 -25.78
CA LEU A 480 -14.17 -17.10 -24.45
C LEU A 480 -13.20 -17.65 -23.40
N SER A 481 -12.86 -16.84 -22.42
CA SER A 481 -12.20 -17.24 -21.19
C SER A 481 -12.98 -16.71 -20.01
N ASP A 482 -13.26 -17.53 -19.01
CA ASP A 482 -13.86 -17.08 -17.77
C ASP A 482 -12.81 -16.45 -16.81
N LEU A 483 -13.23 -16.01 -15.64
CA LEU A 483 -12.36 -15.39 -14.63
C LEU A 483 -11.12 -16.21 -14.30
N CYS A 484 -11.30 -17.52 -14.10
CA CYS A 484 -10.25 -18.45 -13.70
C CYS A 484 -9.54 -19.16 -14.87
N GLY A 485 -9.90 -18.82 -16.10
CA GLY A 485 -9.17 -19.25 -17.30
C GLY A 485 -9.75 -20.43 -18.05
N ALA A 486 -10.90 -20.95 -17.66
CA ALA A 486 -11.57 -21.97 -18.45
C ALA A 486 -11.99 -21.40 -19.81
N ARG A 487 -11.67 -22.17 -20.87
CA ARG A 487 -11.88 -21.74 -22.26
C ARG A 487 -13.09 -22.44 -22.88
N SER A 488 -13.85 -21.66 -23.61
CA SER A 488 -14.92 -22.12 -24.49
C SER A 488 -14.89 -21.34 -25.82
N SER A 489 -15.80 -21.66 -26.71
CA SER A 489 -15.98 -20.93 -27.98
C SER A 489 -17.43 -20.56 -28.17
N VAL A 490 -17.67 -19.45 -28.86
CA VAL A 490 -18.99 -19.02 -29.32
C VAL A 490 -18.97 -18.78 -30.82
N THR A 491 -19.94 -19.34 -31.54
CA THR A 491 -20.11 -19.14 -32.97
C THR A 491 -21.17 -18.05 -33.20
N VAL A 492 -20.83 -17.04 -33.95
CA VAL A 492 -21.74 -15.95 -34.36
C VAL A 492 -22.10 -16.14 -35.84
N THR A 493 -23.40 -16.18 -36.12
CA THR A 493 -23.95 -16.38 -37.47
C THR A 493 -24.87 -15.24 -37.92
N ASN A 494 -25.23 -14.36 -37.01
CA ASN A 494 -26.23 -13.28 -37.24
C ASN A 494 -25.67 -11.87 -37.00
N GLY A 495 -24.34 -11.73 -36.95
CA GLY A 495 -23.67 -10.43 -36.74
C GLY A 495 -23.73 -9.89 -35.30
N VAL A 496 -24.23 -10.69 -34.36
CA VAL A 496 -24.35 -10.26 -32.95
C VAL A 496 -23.78 -11.34 -32.01
N LEU A 497 -22.79 -10.96 -31.23
CA LEU A 497 -22.24 -11.75 -30.15
C LEU A 497 -23.11 -11.55 -28.90
N ALA A 498 -23.88 -12.56 -28.52
CA ALA A 498 -24.70 -12.55 -27.31
C ALA A 498 -23.98 -13.30 -26.18
N LEU A 499 -23.80 -12.63 -25.04
CA LEU A 499 -23.05 -13.11 -23.89
C LEU A 499 -23.86 -13.00 -22.60
N ASP A 500 -23.65 -13.93 -21.70
CA ASP A 500 -24.10 -13.83 -20.32
C ASP A 500 -23.00 -13.13 -19.49
N ALA A 501 -23.23 -11.88 -19.14
CA ALA A 501 -22.35 -11.14 -18.26
C ALA A 501 -22.73 -11.41 -16.81
N THR A 502 -21.79 -11.84 -15.99
CA THR A 502 -21.93 -11.95 -14.54
C THR A 502 -21.03 -10.93 -13.86
N ARG A 503 -21.07 -10.84 -12.54
CA ARG A 503 -20.14 -9.97 -11.80
C ARG A 503 -18.67 -10.31 -12.05
N PHE A 504 -18.36 -11.51 -12.48
CA PHE A 504 -17.01 -12.00 -12.74
C PHE A 504 -16.53 -11.58 -14.13
N PRO A 505 -15.40 -10.86 -14.22
CA PRO A 505 -14.81 -10.50 -15.52
C PRO A 505 -14.53 -11.74 -16.38
N ALA A 506 -14.95 -11.66 -17.62
CA ALA A 506 -14.70 -12.66 -18.66
C ALA A 506 -14.15 -11.99 -19.91
N TYR A 507 -13.51 -12.77 -20.76
CA TYR A 507 -12.74 -12.29 -21.92
C TYR A 507 -13.30 -12.91 -23.20
N VAL A 508 -13.46 -12.14 -24.23
CA VAL A 508 -13.74 -12.64 -25.59
C VAL A 508 -12.67 -12.14 -26.53
N ALA A 509 -11.97 -13.04 -27.18
CA ALA A 509 -10.79 -12.75 -28.00
C ALA A 509 -10.97 -13.21 -29.46
N GLY A 510 -10.16 -12.64 -30.35
CA GLY A 510 -10.20 -12.87 -31.80
C GLY A 510 -11.20 -11.93 -32.51
N LEU A 511 -11.59 -10.85 -31.85
CA LEU A 511 -12.47 -9.82 -32.42
C LEU A 511 -11.67 -8.87 -33.32
N HIS A 512 -12.37 -8.16 -34.20
CA HIS A 512 -11.83 -7.15 -35.10
C HIS A 512 -12.83 -6.04 -35.35
N GLY A 513 -12.32 -4.84 -35.65
CA GLY A 513 -13.13 -3.70 -36.12
C GLY A 513 -14.00 -3.02 -35.08
N LEU A 514 -13.87 -3.40 -33.79
CA LEU A 514 -14.58 -2.75 -32.70
C LEU A 514 -13.95 -1.40 -32.36
N LYS A 515 -14.74 -0.50 -31.81
CA LYS A 515 -14.28 0.82 -31.36
C LYS A 515 -14.68 1.06 -29.91
N ALA A 516 -13.75 1.63 -29.15
CA ALA A 516 -14.07 2.13 -27.81
C ALA A 516 -14.88 3.44 -27.90
N ALA A 517 -15.85 3.60 -27.02
CA ALA A 517 -16.63 4.83 -26.87
C ALA A 517 -15.88 5.89 -26.05
N THR A 518 -15.15 5.45 -25.03
CA THR A 518 -14.38 6.34 -24.14
C THR A 518 -12.93 5.86 -24.09
N PRO A 519 -11.95 6.65 -24.60
CA PRO A 519 -10.54 6.28 -24.52
C PRO A 519 -10.02 6.39 -23.09
N PRO A 520 -8.91 5.70 -22.74
CA PRO A 520 -8.25 5.89 -21.47
C PRO A 520 -7.58 7.27 -21.41
N GLN A 521 -7.31 7.74 -20.18
CA GLN A 521 -6.46 8.90 -19.97
C GLN A 521 -5.05 8.63 -20.52
N PRO A 522 -4.35 9.65 -21.02
CA PRO A 522 -2.98 9.48 -21.50
C PRO A 522 -2.06 8.92 -20.43
N THR A 523 -1.27 7.92 -20.79
CA THR A 523 -0.20 7.39 -19.92
C THR A 523 1.02 8.30 -20.03
N GLY A 524 1.51 8.80 -18.90
CA GLY A 524 2.74 9.58 -18.82
C GLY A 524 3.99 8.75 -19.09
N LYS A 525 5.16 9.40 -19.10
CA LYS A 525 6.46 8.78 -19.36
C LYS A 525 7.33 8.76 -18.12
N VAL A 526 8.18 7.75 -17.98
CA VAL A 526 9.33 7.83 -17.07
C VAL A 526 10.21 8.96 -17.55
N LYS A 527 10.41 9.98 -16.69
CA LYS A 527 11.06 11.23 -17.13
C LYS A 527 11.94 11.79 -16.01
N PRO A 528 13.25 11.53 -16.08
CA PRO A 528 14.21 12.21 -15.21
C PRO A 528 14.16 13.72 -15.40
N TYR A 529 14.37 14.46 -14.31
CA TYR A 529 14.54 15.90 -14.40
C TYR A 529 15.91 16.24 -14.98
N VAL A 530 15.95 17.18 -15.91
CA VAL A 530 17.18 17.70 -16.48
C VAL A 530 17.44 19.08 -15.88
N PRO A 531 18.49 19.26 -15.05
CA PRO A 531 18.82 20.57 -14.48
C PRO A 531 19.14 21.60 -15.57
N THR A 532 18.74 22.84 -15.34
CA THR A 532 19.16 23.97 -16.17
C THR A 532 20.63 24.33 -15.92
N ALA A 533 21.22 25.17 -16.78
CA ALA A 533 22.62 25.61 -16.63
C ALA A 533 22.87 26.34 -15.29
N ASP A 534 21.82 27.00 -14.77
CA ASP A 534 21.89 27.81 -13.54
C ASP A 534 21.56 27.00 -12.27
N GLU A 535 21.29 25.69 -12.40
CA GLU A 535 20.97 24.82 -11.28
C GLU A 535 22.14 23.92 -10.90
N ASP A 536 22.29 23.70 -9.60
CA ASP A 536 23.17 22.69 -9.00
C ASP A 536 22.42 21.86 -7.97
N LEU A 537 21.81 20.78 -8.41
CA LEU A 537 21.01 19.90 -7.55
C LEU A 537 21.84 19.08 -6.53
N SER A 538 23.17 19.11 -6.64
CA SER A 538 24.05 18.40 -5.71
C SER A 538 24.20 19.08 -4.35
N VAL A 539 23.75 20.33 -4.20
CA VAL A 539 23.73 21.02 -2.91
C VAL A 539 22.35 20.83 -2.26
N ILE A 540 22.34 20.27 -1.05
CA ILE A 540 21.13 19.99 -0.28
C ILE A 540 21.21 20.72 1.06
N ILE A 541 20.14 21.46 1.40
CA ILE A 541 19.99 22.15 2.67
C ILE A 541 19.06 21.32 3.57
N ARG A 542 19.45 21.14 4.83
CA ARG A 542 18.68 20.52 5.89
C ARG A 542 18.62 21.44 7.11
N VAL A 543 17.52 21.40 7.85
CA VAL A 543 17.34 22.19 9.08
C VAL A 543 16.88 21.27 10.20
N ASP A 544 17.63 21.28 11.31
CA ASP A 544 17.24 20.62 12.54
C ASP A 544 16.67 21.64 13.52
N LEU A 545 15.40 21.49 13.90
CA LEU A 545 14.71 22.36 14.83
C LEU A 545 15.06 22.04 16.29
N ASN A 546 15.32 23.04 17.11
CA ASN A 546 15.44 22.84 18.55
C ASN A 546 14.06 22.59 19.15
N THR A 547 13.84 21.43 19.75
CA THR A 547 12.55 20.97 20.26
C THR A 547 12.03 21.78 21.47
N ASN A 548 12.90 22.53 22.16
CA ASN A 548 12.48 23.46 23.22
C ASN A 548 11.77 24.68 22.63
N ASP A 549 12.23 25.15 21.47
CA ASP A 549 11.78 26.39 20.82
C ASP A 549 10.71 26.11 19.76
N PHE A 550 10.74 24.92 19.16
CA PHE A 550 9.81 24.51 18.11
C PHE A 550 9.05 23.22 18.47
N GLU A 551 7.90 23.08 17.86
CA GLU A 551 7.12 21.85 17.78
C GLU A 551 6.76 21.60 16.31
N VAL A 552 6.49 20.36 15.95
CA VAL A 552 6.06 20.01 14.59
C VAL A 552 4.60 19.57 14.64
N ALA A 553 3.78 20.12 13.76
CA ALA A 553 2.36 19.74 13.64
C ALA A 553 2.21 18.23 13.39
N SER A 554 1.11 17.65 13.86
CA SER A 554 0.85 16.20 13.75
C SER A 554 0.84 15.70 12.29
N GLN A 555 0.49 16.59 11.33
CA GLN A 555 0.59 16.29 9.89
C GLN A 555 2.03 16.26 9.36
N LYS A 556 3.02 16.63 10.16
CA LYS A 556 4.45 16.71 9.79
C LYS A 556 4.78 17.75 8.69
N THR A 557 3.94 18.75 8.52
CA THR A 557 4.01 19.73 7.41
C THR A 557 4.28 21.15 7.84
N ARG A 558 4.28 21.43 9.14
CA ARG A 558 4.42 22.77 9.69
C ARG A 558 5.24 22.77 10.98
N ALA A 559 6.19 23.67 11.08
CA ALA A 559 6.88 23.99 12.33
C ALA A 559 6.06 25.03 13.12
N ILE A 560 6.11 24.96 14.45
CA ILE A 560 5.42 25.87 15.36
C ILE A 560 6.46 26.49 16.26
N LEU A 561 6.68 27.77 16.10
CA LEU A 561 7.58 28.57 16.94
C LEU A 561 6.86 28.97 18.22
N LYS A 562 7.32 28.48 19.37
CA LYS A 562 6.70 28.69 20.70
C LYS A 562 6.98 30.09 21.25
N GLY A 563 8.16 30.62 20.97
CA GLY A 563 8.66 31.93 21.43
C GLY A 563 8.57 33.01 20.37
N ASP A 564 9.31 34.11 20.59
CA ASP A 564 9.47 35.18 19.61
C ASP A 564 10.60 34.90 18.62
N THR A 565 11.56 34.07 19.02
CA THR A 565 12.68 33.56 18.22
C THR A 565 12.87 32.07 18.51
N GLY A 566 13.58 31.36 17.67
CA GLY A 566 13.81 29.94 17.87
C GLY A 566 15.16 29.48 17.33
N ARG A 567 15.84 28.65 18.10
CA ARG A 567 17.14 28.07 17.71
C ARG A 567 16.91 26.89 16.73
N LEU A 568 17.77 26.83 15.75
CA LEU A 568 17.79 25.74 14.78
C LEU A 568 19.23 25.54 14.27
N ARG A 569 19.46 24.41 13.62
CA ARG A 569 20.74 24.11 13.01
C ARG A 569 20.57 23.96 11.51
N VAL A 570 21.30 24.77 10.75
CA VAL A 570 21.35 24.69 9.28
C VAL A 570 22.52 23.79 8.89
N GLN A 571 22.26 22.79 8.05
CA GLN A 571 23.27 21.93 7.45
C GLN A 571 23.23 22.11 5.94
N VAL A 572 24.39 22.36 5.33
CA VAL A 572 24.53 22.45 3.89
C VAL A 572 25.44 21.33 3.40
N TRP A 573 24.85 20.42 2.65
CA TRP A 573 25.50 19.21 2.15
C TRP A 573 25.90 19.39 0.69
N ASN A 574 27.05 18.84 0.30
CA ASN A 574 27.51 18.79 -1.10
C ASN A 574 27.64 17.34 -1.56
N MET A 575 26.75 16.90 -2.47
CA MET A 575 26.77 15.58 -3.10
C MET A 575 27.61 15.56 -4.39
N GLY A 576 28.23 16.66 -4.74
CA GLY A 576 29.13 16.78 -5.91
C GLY A 576 30.58 16.46 -5.60
N ASP A 577 31.38 16.16 -6.63
CA ASP A 577 32.78 15.71 -6.52
C ASP A 577 33.80 16.84 -6.29
N SER A 578 33.38 18.10 -6.39
CA SER A 578 34.20 19.26 -6.23
C SER A 578 33.77 20.16 -5.07
N ALA A 579 34.73 20.83 -4.45
CA ALA A 579 34.45 21.85 -3.45
C ALA A 579 33.68 23.04 -4.05
N LYS A 580 32.87 23.68 -3.23
CA LYS A 580 32.01 24.80 -3.64
C LYS A 580 32.06 25.94 -2.63
N THR A 581 31.91 27.16 -3.12
CA THR A 581 31.81 28.35 -2.26
C THR A 581 30.58 29.15 -2.66
N GLY A 582 29.83 29.65 -1.69
CA GLY A 582 28.61 30.36 -1.94
C GLY A 582 27.93 30.83 -0.67
N SER A 583 26.62 31.00 -0.73
CA SER A 583 25.79 31.45 0.40
C SER A 583 24.42 30.78 0.38
N VAL A 584 23.71 30.88 1.48
CA VAL A 584 22.30 30.48 1.58
C VAL A 584 21.45 31.71 1.73
N LYS A 585 20.52 31.90 0.78
CA LYS A 585 19.47 32.92 0.85
C LYS A 585 18.34 32.40 1.72
N VAL A 586 17.83 33.22 2.64
CA VAL A 586 16.68 32.93 3.51
C VAL A 586 15.55 33.90 3.17
N GLU A 587 14.35 33.39 2.94
CA GLU A 587 13.12 34.15 2.75
C GLU A 587 12.12 33.78 3.85
N GLY A 588 11.30 34.73 4.29
CA GLY A 588 10.28 34.55 5.34
C GLY A 588 10.82 34.71 6.76
N GLY A 589 12.01 35.31 6.93
CA GLY A 589 12.64 35.60 8.20
C GLY A 589 14.13 35.78 8.05
N THR A 590 14.84 35.91 9.17
CA THR A 590 16.32 35.95 9.20
C THR A 590 16.86 34.84 10.08
N PHE A 591 18.08 34.40 9.76
CA PHE A 591 18.83 33.42 10.55
C PHE A 591 20.10 34.11 11.06
N GLU A 592 20.04 34.57 12.30
CA GLU A 592 21.22 35.07 12.98
C GLU A 592 22.21 33.92 13.21
N GLY A 593 23.47 34.15 12.92
CA GLY A 593 24.51 33.12 12.99
C GLY A 593 24.79 32.39 11.67
N LEU A 594 23.99 32.61 10.62
CA LEU A 594 24.26 32.08 9.30
C LEU A 594 25.29 32.97 8.57
N PRO A 595 26.48 32.46 8.17
CA PRO A 595 27.50 33.30 7.55
C PRO A 595 27.13 33.67 6.10
N GLY A 596 27.56 34.86 5.67
CA GLY A 596 27.32 35.33 4.30
C GLY A 596 28.10 34.56 3.24
N THR A 597 29.14 33.82 3.61
CA THR A 597 29.95 32.96 2.72
C THR A 597 30.17 31.62 3.38
N ILE A 598 29.89 30.56 2.64
CA ILE A 598 29.99 29.17 3.07
C ILE A 598 30.88 28.41 2.11
N ALA A 599 31.85 27.70 2.63
CA ALA A 599 32.69 26.77 1.88
C ALA A 599 32.22 25.32 2.13
N LEU A 600 32.03 24.56 1.08
CA LEU A 600 31.64 23.15 1.12
C LEU A 600 32.78 22.31 0.53
N GLY A 601 33.24 21.30 1.28
CA GLY A 601 34.09 20.27 0.72
C GLY A 601 33.41 19.42 -0.33
N PRO A 602 34.13 18.56 -1.06
CA PRO A 602 33.50 17.60 -1.97
C PRO A 602 32.66 16.56 -1.21
N ARG A 603 31.85 15.78 -1.95
CA ARG A 603 31.08 14.67 -1.40
C ARG A 603 31.89 13.81 -0.44
N GLY A 604 31.27 13.33 0.62
CA GLY A 604 31.90 12.54 1.67
C GLY A 604 32.51 13.38 2.78
N THR A 605 32.65 14.71 2.61
CA THR A 605 33.03 15.60 3.73
C THR A 605 31.79 15.88 4.61
N PRO A 606 31.99 16.14 5.92
CA PRO A 606 30.88 16.59 6.78
C PRO A 606 30.22 17.84 6.21
N PRO A 607 28.88 18.01 6.44
CA PRO A 607 28.18 19.21 6.00
C PRO A 607 28.74 20.47 6.69
N ALA A 608 28.69 21.60 6.02
CA ALA A 608 28.84 22.88 6.69
C ALA A 608 27.64 23.09 7.61
N THR A 609 27.91 23.28 8.91
CA THR A 609 26.88 23.25 9.95
C THR A 609 26.91 24.55 10.77
N PHE A 610 25.76 25.16 10.96
CA PHE A 610 25.62 26.45 11.65
C PHE A 610 24.49 26.40 12.65
N ASP A 611 24.78 26.71 13.90
CA ASP A 611 23.76 26.97 14.91
C ASP A 611 23.23 28.39 14.72
N CYS A 612 21.96 28.51 14.42
CA CYS A 612 21.30 29.78 14.06
C CYS A 612 20.11 30.06 14.97
N THR A 613 19.76 31.34 15.07
CA THR A 613 18.49 31.80 15.65
C THR A 613 17.58 32.31 14.55
N PHE A 614 16.43 31.69 14.41
CA PHE A 614 15.36 32.19 13.54
C PHE A 614 14.68 33.38 14.18
N VAL A 615 14.64 34.48 13.45
CA VAL A 615 13.91 35.68 13.80
C VAL A 615 12.82 35.92 12.75
N PRO A 616 11.55 35.85 13.13
CA PRO A 616 10.42 36.08 12.21
C PRO A 616 10.45 37.48 11.61
N THR A 617 9.89 37.65 10.43
CA THR A 617 9.74 38.97 9.81
C THR A 617 8.77 39.83 10.66
N PRO A 618 9.16 41.01 11.13
CA PRO A 618 8.28 41.91 11.92
C PRO A 618 7.02 42.29 11.15
N GLY A 619 5.87 42.32 11.84
CA GLY A 619 4.59 42.74 11.26
C GLY A 619 3.96 41.81 10.24
N SER A 620 4.56 40.62 10.04
CA SER A 620 4.00 39.58 9.16
C SER A 620 2.83 38.84 9.82
N ASP A 621 2.08 38.07 8.99
CA ASP A 621 1.04 37.17 9.51
C ASP A 621 1.69 36.10 10.41
N PHE A 622 0.92 35.50 11.31
CA PHE A 622 1.37 34.39 12.16
C PHE A 622 1.71 33.12 11.36
N TYR A 623 1.28 33.01 10.12
CA TYR A 623 1.78 31.99 9.18
C TYR A 623 2.87 32.58 8.31
N GLN A 624 4.05 32.02 8.44
CA GLN A 624 5.20 32.36 7.59
C GLN A 624 5.65 31.14 6.82
N LYS A 625 6.30 31.37 5.69
CA LYS A 625 6.91 30.31 4.90
C LYS A 625 8.41 30.61 4.78
N LEU A 626 9.20 29.82 5.47
CA LEU A 626 10.66 29.85 5.31
C LEU A 626 11.05 29.11 4.03
N VAL A 627 11.83 29.79 3.19
CA VAL A 627 12.46 29.17 2.03
C VAL A 627 13.96 29.42 2.07
N LEU A 628 14.74 28.35 2.04
CA LEU A 628 16.19 28.41 1.98
C LEU A 628 16.65 27.91 0.61
N THR A 629 17.49 28.71 -0.06
CA THR A 629 18.05 28.39 -1.36
C THR A 629 19.55 28.70 -1.35
N GLY A 630 20.39 27.73 -1.71
CA GLY A 630 21.82 27.92 -1.84
C GLY A 630 22.18 28.53 -3.20
N ILE A 631 23.15 29.42 -3.20
CA ILE A 631 23.79 29.91 -4.43
C ILE A 631 25.27 29.57 -4.29
N PHE A 632 25.72 28.52 -4.97
CA PHE A 632 27.08 28.00 -4.87
C PHE A 632 27.73 27.97 -6.25
N ASN A 633 28.93 28.52 -6.35
CA ASN A 633 29.68 28.70 -7.62
C ASN A 633 28.79 29.35 -8.71
N GLY A 634 27.91 30.29 -8.32
CA GLY A 634 26.97 30.98 -9.21
C GLY A 634 25.73 30.18 -9.63
N LYS A 635 25.53 28.96 -9.11
CA LYS A 635 24.38 28.10 -9.43
C LYS A 635 23.45 27.93 -8.22
N GLN A 636 22.17 27.82 -8.53
CA GLN A 636 21.12 27.68 -7.53
C GLN A 636 20.91 26.22 -7.12
N SER A 637 20.87 25.95 -5.80
CA SER A 637 20.53 24.65 -5.26
C SER A 637 19.02 24.36 -5.34
N SER A 638 18.64 23.10 -5.05
CA SER A 638 17.27 22.82 -4.66
C SER A 638 16.92 23.54 -3.37
N ARG A 639 15.65 23.97 -3.25
CA ARG A 639 15.18 24.71 -2.08
C ARG A 639 14.77 23.77 -0.94
N LEU A 640 14.87 24.27 0.28
CA LEU A 640 14.11 23.77 1.42
C LEU A 640 12.96 24.75 1.68
N SER A 641 11.75 24.24 1.82
CA SER A 641 10.54 24.99 2.14
C SER A 641 9.92 24.45 3.42
N MET A 642 9.73 25.32 4.41
CA MET A 642 9.19 24.97 5.72
C MET A 642 8.17 26.02 6.16
N PRO A 643 6.87 25.71 6.15
CA PRO A 643 5.88 26.58 6.75
C PRO A 643 6.06 26.66 8.28
N VAL A 644 5.96 27.87 8.83
CA VAL A 644 6.09 28.13 10.27
C VAL A 644 4.87 28.87 10.76
N ARG A 645 4.32 28.45 11.92
CA ARG A 645 3.32 29.20 12.67
C ARG A 645 3.95 29.83 13.88
N LEU A 646 3.73 31.13 14.06
CA LEU A 646 4.16 31.89 15.21
C LEU A 646 3.11 31.77 16.31
N GLU A 647 3.35 30.94 17.32
CA GLU A 647 2.34 30.49 18.28
C GLU A 647 1.77 31.66 19.11
N LYS A 648 2.62 32.54 19.62
CA LYS A 648 2.17 33.71 20.43
C LYS A 648 1.24 34.62 19.63
N GLN A 649 1.60 34.93 18.39
CA GLN A 649 0.78 35.79 17.52
C GLN A 649 -0.51 35.07 17.12
N PHE A 650 -0.41 33.77 16.79
CA PHE A 650 -1.58 32.97 16.48
C PHE A 650 -2.60 32.97 17.62
N LEU A 651 -2.17 32.66 18.85
CA LEU A 651 -3.05 32.63 20.01
C LEU A 651 -3.63 34.02 20.33
N ALA A 652 -2.88 35.11 20.10
CA ALA A 652 -3.37 36.47 20.29
C ALA A 652 -4.45 36.89 19.28
N THR A 653 -4.44 36.28 18.07
CA THR A 653 -5.36 36.63 16.97
C THR A 653 -6.50 35.65 16.81
N CYS A 654 -6.47 34.52 17.48
CA CYS A 654 -7.51 33.49 17.38
C CYS A 654 -8.46 33.52 18.58
N THR A 655 -9.70 33.14 18.33
CA THR A 655 -10.69 32.79 19.34
C THR A 655 -10.78 31.30 19.50
N THR A 656 -10.99 30.82 20.72
CA THR A 656 -11.18 29.41 21.04
C THR A 656 -12.67 29.14 21.15
N SER A 657 -13.17 28.19 20.38
CA SER A 657 -14.50 27.57 20.54
C SER A 657 -14.36 26.26 21.27
N THR A 658 -15.11 26.08 22.33
CA THR A 658 -15.21 24.83 23.08
C THR A 658 -16.38 24.02 22.53
N LEU A 659 -16.15 22.73 22.29
CA LEU A 659 -17.19 21.77 21.97
C LEU A 659 -17.81 21.27 23.27
N ASP A 660 -19.07 20.87 23.22
CA ASP A 660 -19.75 20.25 24.37
C ASP A 660 -19.38 18.74 24.51
N TRP A 661 -18.07 18.48 24.49
CA TRP A 661 -17.50 17.15 24.50
C TRP A 661 -17.57 16.44 25.86
N LYS A 662 -17.92 17.16 26.94
CA LYS A 662 -17.96 16.64 28.32
C LYS A 662 -19.19 15.75 28.58
N ASP A 663 -20.25 15.87 27.79
CA ASP A 663 -21.44 15.05 27.96
C ASP A 663 -21.25 13.71 27.21
N PRO A 664 -21.27 12.56 27.90
CA PRO A 664 -21.19 11.23 27.26
C PRO A 664 -22.25 10.98 26.18
N LYS A 665 -23.40 11.66 26.24
CA LYS A 665 -24.49 11.53 25.25
C LYS A 665 -24.14 12.10 23.88
N ASN A 666 -23.14 12.98 23.80
CA ASN A 666 -22.67 13.55 22.55
C ASN A 666 -21.74 12.63 21.77
N TRP A 667 -21.38 11.48 22.37
CA TRP A 667 -20.49 10.48 21.77
C TRP A 667 -21.24 9.24 21.36
N GLU A 668 -21.34 9.00 20.06
CA GLU A 668 -21.96 7.79 19.54
C GLU A 668 -20.98 6.62 19.60
N ARG A 669 -21.51 5.46 19.96
CA ARG A 669 -20.76 4.22 19.96
C ARG A 669 -20.37 3.86 18.52
N ASN A 670 -19.08 3.69 18.26
CA ASN A 670 -18.51 3.16 17.05
C ASN A 670 -17.28 2.32 17.37
N THR A 671 -17.51 1.04 17.64
CA THR A 671 -16.46 0.11 18.09
C THR A 671 -16.83 -1.34 17.83
N SER A 672 -15.81 -2.18 17.60
CA SER A 672 -15.93 -3.65 17.60
C SER A 672 -15.97 -4.27 18.99
N ALA A 673 -15.80 -3.49 20.07
CA ALA A 673 -15.76 -3.99 21.44
C ALA A 673 -17.08 -4.66 21.85
N GLN A 674 -16.99 -5.74 22.62
CA GLN A 674 -18.14 -6.41 23.20
C GLN A 674 -18.81 -5.54 24.28
N LYS A 675 -17.97 -4.95 25.16
CA LYS A 675 -18.42 -3.99 26.18
C LYS A 675 -17.86 -2.61 25.85
N TYR A 676 -18.66 -1.61 26.05
CA TYR A 676 -18.33 -0.21 25.82
C TYR A 676 -19.06 0.65 26.85
N SER A 677 -18.34 1.56 27.47
CA SER A 677 -18.92 2.67 28.23
C SER A 677 -18.22 3.97 27.89
N ALA A 678 -18.96 5.05 27.89
CA ALA A 678 -18.46 6.42 27.81
C ALA A 678 -18.99 7.16 29.05
N THR A 679 -18.10 7.71 29.86
CA THR A 679 -18.42 8.37 31.11
C THR A 679 -17.56 9.61 31.29
N TRP A 680 -18.05 10.57 32.07
CA TRP A 680 -17.23 11.67 32.53
C TRP A 680 -16.38 11.21 33.73
N ASP A 681 -15.08 11.43 33.66
CA ASP A 681 -14.14 11.13 34.73
C ASP A 681 -13.77 12.46 35.44
N GLU A 682 -14.34 12.65 36.63
CA GLU A 682 -14.18 13.88 37.40
C GLU A 682 -12.74 14.08 37.89
N ALA A 683 -12.05 13.01 38.23
CA ALA A 683 -10.66 13.09 38.68
C ALA A 683 -9.69 13.53 37.56
N GLU A 684 -9.93 13.04 36.36
CA GLU A 684 -9.10 13.36 35.19
C GLU A 684 -9.62 14.58 34.42
N GLN A 685 -10.82 15.08 34.74
CA GLN A 685 -11.50 16.14 33.96
C GLN A 685 -11.57 15.78 32.46
N ALA A 686 -11.99 14.55 32.16
CA ALA A 686 -11.92 13.97 30.83
C ALA A 686 -13.11 13.06 30.51
N MET A 687 -13.43 12.91 29.24
CA MET A 687 -14.22 11.80 28.76
C MET A 687 -13.41 10.52 28.87
N ARG A 688 -13.97 9.53 29.53
CA ARG A 688 -13.39 8.21 29.71
C ARG A 688 -14.16 7.18 28.89
N PHE A 689 -13.44 6.36 28.14
CA PHE A 689 -13.96 5.24 27.38
C PHE A 689 -13.36 3.94 27.91
N ASP A 690 -14.20 3.04 28.41
CA ASP A 690 -13.79 1.70 28.84
C ASP A 690 -14.30 0.68 27.84
N LEU A 691 -13.41 -0.17 27.37
CA LEU A 691 -13.68 -1.11 26.28
C LEU A 691 -13.15 -2.51 26.67
N THR A 692 -13.93 -3.52 26.30
CA THR A 692 -13.52 -4.91 26.47
C THR A 692 -13.88 -5.69 25.20
N TRP A 693 -12.91 -6.44 24.69
CA TRP A 693 -13.07 -7.39 23.60
C TRP A 693 -12.90 -8.81 24.13
N THR A 694 -13.44 -9.79 23.42
CA THR A 694 -13.10 -11.20 23.64
C THR A 694 -11.79 -11.55 22.95
N ASP A 695 -11.16 -12.65 23.34
CA ASP A 695 -9.95 -13.15 22.66
C ASP A 695 -10.17 -13.52 21.20
N SER A 696 -11.42 -13.78 20.82
CA SER A 696 -11.80 -14.04 19.44
C SER A 696 -11.83 -12.78 18.53
N HIS A 697 -11.83 -11.58 19.11
CA HIS A 697 -11.72 -10.35 18.34
C HIS A 697 -10.26 -10.12 17.96
N THR A 698 -9.97 -10.19 16.69
CA THR A 698 -8.64 -9.98 16.13
C THR A 698 -8.42 -8.53 15.72
N ASP A 699 -9.46 -7.83 15.27
CA ASP A 699 -9.44 -6.40 14.97
C ASP A 699 -10.19 -5.64 16.09
N ARG A 700 -9.45 -4.96 16.95
CA ARG A 700 -9.95 -4.27 18.15
C ARG A 700 -9.89 -2.79 17.95
N TRP A 701 -10.90 -2.25 17.34
CA TRP A 701 -10.98 -0.82 17.07
C TRP A 701 -12.11 -0.15 17.87
N PHE A 702 -11.89 1.11 18.21
CA PHE A 702 -12.93 2.03 18.63
C PHE A 702 -12.62 3.42 18.13
N TYR A 703 -13.63 4.07 17.58
CA TYR A 703 -13.58 5.43 17.06
C TYR A 703 -14.90 6.12 17.39
N PRO A 704 -15.16 6.41 18.68
CA PRO A 704 -16.39 7.08 19.08
C PRO A 704 -16.58 8.35 18.25
N VAL A 705 -17.79 8.55 17.80
CA VAL A 705 -18.16 9.67 16.90
C VAL A 705 -18.74 10.79 17.73
N TYR A 706 -18.11 11.94 17.65
CA TYR A 706 -18.69 13.18 18.15
C TYR A 706 -19.45 13.89 17.01
N LYS A 707 -20.75 14.12 17.19
CA LYS A 707 -21.58 14.91 16.26
C LYS A 707 -21.58 16.35 16.66
N LEU A 708 -21.20 17.22 15.74
CA LEU A 708 -21.16 18.67 15.96
C LEU A 708 -22.59 19.23 16.10
N LYS A 709 -22.76 20.12 17.07
CA LYS A 709 -23.97 20.94 17.23
C LYS A 709 -23.84 22.16 16.31
N LEU A 710 -24.28 21.99 15.07
CA LEU A 710 -24.21 23.06 14.07
C LEU A 710 -25.30 24.12 14.28
N PRO A 711 -25.03 25.40 14.00
CA PRO A 711 -23.78 25.96 13.45
C PRO A 711 -22.70 26.28 14.51
N GLU A 712 -22.97 26.24 15.81
CA GLU A 712 -22.10 26.74 16.88
C GLU A 712 -20.75 26.01 16.93
N GLU A 713 -20.76 24.71 16.68
CA GLU A 713 -19.57 23.83 16.67
C GLU A 713 -18.99 23.60 15.27
N SER A 714 -19.35 24.42 14.26
CA SER A 714 -18.86 24.28 12.90
C SER A 714 -17.33 24.33 12.83
N PHE A 715 -16.74 23.62 11.87
CA PHE A 715 -15.32 23.76 11.53
C PHE A 715 -15.03 24.84 10.48
N GLU A 716 -16.06 25.57 10.02
CA GLU A 716 -15.85 26.65 9.07
C GLU A 716 -14.93 27.73 9.66
N GLY A 717 -13.89 28.11 8.89
CA GLY A 717 -12.88 29.06 9.32
C GLY A 717 -11.93 28.59 10.41
N ALA A 718 -12.01 27.32 10.81
CA ALA A 718 -11.09 26.75 11.79
C ALA A 718 -9.65 26.76 11.26
N GLN A 719 -8.73 27.15 12.13
CA GLN A 719 -7.29 27.16 11.86
C GLN A 719 -6.59 25.99 12.53
N LEU A 720 -7.10 25.58 13.69
CA LEU A 720 -6.51 24.51 14.49
C LEU A 720 -7.61 23.72 15.21
N PHE A 721 -7.46 22.42 15.26
CA PHE A 721 -8.20 21.52 16.14
C PHE A 721 -7.22 20.87 17.09
N GLN A 722 -7.48 20.96 18.39
CA GLN A 722 -6.59 20.38 19.40
C GLN A 722 -7.36 19.59 20.45
N PHE A 723 -6.67 18.63 21.05
CA PHE A 723 -7.18 17.79 22.13
C PHE A 723 -6.03 17.19 22.92
N GLU A 724 -6.31 16.65 24.09
CA GLU A 724 -5.37 15.87 24.89
C GLU A 724 -5.85 14.43 25.01
N VAL A 725 -4.92 13.48 24.96
CA VAL A 725 -5.20 12.06 25.04
C VAL A 725 -4.31 11.37 26.05
N LYS A 726 -4.86 10.33 26.68
CA LYS A 726 -4.17 9.40 27.58
C LYS A 726 -4.75 8.01 27.41
N SER A 727 -3.96 6.96 27.61
CA SER A 727 -4.45 5.59 27.62
C SER A 727 -3.93 4.82 28.82
N ALA A 728 -4.66 3.80 29.23
CA ALA A 728 -4.21 2.75 30.13
C ALA A 728 -4.22 1.41 29.38
N GLN A 729 -3.31 0.51 29.75
CA GLN A 729 -3.22 -0.87 29.24
C GLN A 729 -2.84 -1.00 27.76
N ASN A 730 -2.45 0.06 27.09
CA ASN A 730 -1.87 0.00 25.76
C ASN A 730 -0.36 -0.22 25.84
N LYS A 731 0.08 -1.47 26.04
CA LYS A 731 1.47 -1.80 25.72
C LYS A 731 1.63 -1.71 24.21
N VAL A 732 2.17 -0.61 23.77
CA VAL A 732 2.61 -0.42 22.39
C VAL A 732 4.03 -1.00 22.31
N GLU A 733 4.15 -2.27 21.99
CA GLU A 733 5.47 -2.88 21.75
C GLU A 733 6.07 -2.53 20.40
N ASN A 734 5.29 -1.95 19.50
CA ASN A 734 5.74 -1.40 18.22
C ASN A 734 4.93 -0.16 17.89
N ASP A 735 5.57 0.85 17.33
CA ASP A 735 5.07 2.20 17.01
C ASP A 735 3.87 2.29 16.04
N PHE A 736 3.31 1.16 15.66
CA PHE A 736 2.17 1.07 14.74
C PHE A 736 0.80 0.89 15.41
N ALA A 737 0.69 1.06 16.71
CA ALA A 737 -0.62 1.17 17.34
C ALA A 737 -1.22 2.53 16.97
N THR A 738 -1.69 2.62 15.77
CA THR A 738 -2.23 3.83 15.18
C THR A 738 -3.51 4.20 15.90
N GLN A 739 -3.42 5.24 16.68
CA GLN A 739 -4.57 5.98 17.12
C GLN A 739 -4.77 7.10 16.11
N ASN A 740 -5.99 7.21 15.58
CA ASN A 740 -6.22 8.06 14.43
C ASN A 740 -7.28 9.11 14.74
N LEU A 741 -7.00 10.35 14.39
CA LEU A 741 -8.02 11.37 14.26
C LEU A 741 -8.60 11.29 12.85
N MET A 742 -9.92 11.19 12.76
CA MET A 742 -10.66 11.30 11.51
C MET A 742 -11.69 12.42 11.58
N LEU A 743 -11.66 13.31 10.59
CA LEU A 743 -12.72 14.27 10.34
C LEU A 743 -13.69 13.70 9.30
N LEU A 744 -14.98 13.82 9.54
CA LEU A 744 -16.03 13.40 8.61
C LEU A 744 -16.64 14.61 7.93
N PHE A 745 -16.67 14.57 6.59
CA PHE A 745 -17.27 15.60 5.74
C PHE A 745 -18.62 15.11 5.18
N GLY A 746 -19.70 15.75 5.54
CA GLY A 746 -21.03 15.30 5.12
C GLY A 746 -21.34 13.90 5.67
N LYS A 747 -21.86 13.01 4.84
CA LYS A 747 -22.11 11.59 5.16
C LYS A 747 -20.91 10.69 4.79
N THR A 748 -19.89 11.23 4.16
CA THR A 748 -18.74 10.48 3.70
C THR A 748 -17.57 10.59 4.68
N ARG A 749 -16.72 9.58 4.70
CA ARG A 749 -15.47 9.59 5.44
C ARG A 749 -14.56 10.69 4.89
N SER A 750 -13.96 11.48 5.78
CA SER A 750 -12.93 12.45 5.39
C SER A 750 -11.67 11.74 4.88
N ASP A 751 -11.01 12.33 3.89
CA ASP A 751 -9.66 11.94 3.48
C ASP A 751 -8.58 12.43 4.47
N LEU A 752 -8.93 13.23 5.45
CA LEU A 752 -8.02 13.70 6.47
C LEU A 752 -7.84 12.64 7.56
N PHE A 753 -6.72 11.95 7.49
CA PHE A 753 -6.32 10.93 8.43
C PHE A 753 -5.05 11.37 9.16
N ILE A 754 -5.13 11.56 10.48
CA ILE A 754 -4.00 12.04 11.28
C ILE A 754 -3.66 11.01 12.34
N PRO A 755 -2.57 10.27 12.16
CA PRO A 755 -2.09 9.34 13.16
C PRO A 755 -1.57 10.08 14.40
N TYR A 756 -1.89 9.56 15.56
CA TYR A 756 -1.32 10.00 16.82
C TYR A 756 -1.14 8.80 17.77
N ALA A 757 -0.24 8.94 18.72
CA ALA A 757 -0.09 7.99 19.81
C ALA A 757 -0.71 8.55 21.08
N ALA A 758 -1.49 7.72 21.84
CA ALA A 758 -1.91 8.07 23.18
C ALA A 758 -0.93 7.42 24.16
N PRO A 759 -0.17 8.21 24.90
CA PRO A 759 0.83 7.67 25.81
C PRO A 759 0.18 6.92 26.99
N LEU A 760 0.87 5.91 27.48
CA LEU A 760 0.43 5.11 28.61
C LEU A 760 0.60 5.90 29.91
N GLY A 761 -0.54 6.17 30.57
CA GLY A 761 -0.57 6.79 31.91
C GLY A 761 -0.21 8.28 31.94
N THR A 762 0.14 8.90 30.84
CA THR A 762 0.46 10.33 30.76
C THR A 762 -0.42 11.05 29.74
N TRP A 763 -0.67 12.34 29.97
CA TRP A 763 -1.40 13.18 29.03
C TRP A 763 -0.47 13.71 27.95
N GLU A 764 -0.95 13.69 26.73
CA GLU A 764 -0.25 14.30 25.60
C GLU A 764 -1.20 15.15 24.77
N LYS A 765 -0.77 16.37 24.50
CA LYS A 765 -1.50 17.31 23.62
C LYS A 765 -1.27 16.89 22.16
N ARG A 766 -2.36 16.90 21.41
CA ARG A 766 -2.36 16.72 19.97
C ARG A 766 -3.10 17.86 19.31
N PHE A 767 -2.64 18.23 18.13
CA PHE A 767 -3.28 19.28 17.36
C PHE A 767 -3.11 19.04 15.87
N VAL A 768 -4.10 19.54 15.14
CA VAL A 768 -4.25 19.38 13.70
C VAL A 768 -4.38 20.75 13.08
N GLU A 769 -3.47 21.09 12.19
CA GLU A 769 -3.55 22.30 11.37
C GLU A 769 -4.67 22.14 10.36
N LEU A 770 -5.56 23.11 10.30
CA LEU A 770 -6.74 23.12 9.45
C LEU A 770 -6.72 24.23 8.39
N ALA A 771 -5.79 25.16 8.50
CA ALA A 771 -5.70 26.31 7.58
C ALA A 771 -5.66 25.94 6.10
N ASP A 772 -5.02 24.80 5.79
CA ASP A 772 -4.84 24.31 4.43
C ASP A 772 -5.84 23.18 4.05
N VAL A 773 -6.88 22.96 4.88
CA VAL A 773 -7.89 21.92 4.64
C VAL A 773 -9.13 22.56 4.03
N GLU A 774 -9.50 22.11 2.84
CA GLU A 774 -10.69 22.60 2.13
C GLU A 774 -11.99 22.04 2.72
N SER A 775 -13.10 22.72 2.47
CA SER A 775 -14.47 22.27 2.79
C SER A 775 -14.75 21.99 4.27
N LEU A 776 -14.07 22.68 5.17
CA LEU A 776 -14.27 22.52 6.61
C LEU A 776 -15.71 22.82 7.08
N GLY A 777 -16.43 23.71 6.41
CA GLY A 777 -17.86 23.99 6.69
C GLY A 777 -18.79 22.78 6.45
N ALA A 778 -18.35 21.81 5.67
CA ALA A 778 -19.11 20.57 5.43
C ALA A 778 -18.88 19.49 6.50
N VAL A 779 -17.99 19.72 7.47
CA VAL A 779 -17.73 18.78 8.57
C VAL A 779 -18.89 18.82 9.55
N HIS A 780 -19.51 17.68 9.81
CA HIS A 780 -20.59 17.56 10.80
C HIS A 780 -20.28 16.62 11.95
N SER A 781 -19.16 15.91 11.90
CA SER A 781 -18.71 15.03 12.97
C SER A 781 -17.22 14.74 12.84
N PHE A 782 -16.61 14.32 13.92
CA PHE A 782 -15.26 13.77 13.92
C PHE A 782 -15.19 12.50 14.77
N ARG A 783 -14.14 11.72 14.56
CA ARG A 783 -13.83 10.53 15.34
C ARG A 783 -12.42 10.62 15.90
N LEU A 784 -12.29 10.29 17.18
CA LEU A 784 -11.02 10.13 17.88
C LEU A 784 -10.98 8.73 18.45
N GLY A 785 -9.98 7.93 18.15
CA GLY A 785 -9.99 6.58 18.64
C GLY A 785 -8.68 5.82 18.48
N ALA A 786 -8.75 4.52 18.75
CA ALA A 786 -7.60 3.65 18.79
C ALA A 786 -7.91 2.23 18.32
N ASN A 787 -6.87 1.48 18.01
CA ASN A 787 -6.91 0.03 17.74
C ASN A 787 -5.90 -0.68 18.67
N PRO A 788 -6.28 -0.96 19.95
CA PRO A 788 -5.39 -1.54 20.94
C PRO A 788 -5.10 -3.01 20.66
N LYS A 789 -3.91 -3.48 21.04
CA LYS A 789 -3.53 -4.90 20.94
C LYS A 789 -4.16 -5.77 22.04
N GLY A 790 -4.44 -5.20 23.22
CA GLY A 790 -5.04 -5.90 24.36
C GLY A 790 -6.54 -6.09 24.23
N THR A 791 -7.11 -6.99 25.04
CA THR A 791 -8.56 -7.22 25.13
C THR A 791 -9.29 -6.19 25.99
N GLN A 792 -8.56 -5.33 26.68
CA GLN A 792 -9.09 -4.23 27.48
C GLN A 792 -8.35 -2.95 27.13
N CYS A 793 -9.06 -1.84 27.09
CA CYS A 793 -8.52 -0.52 26.91
C CYS A 793 -9.33 0.50 27.68
N THR A 794 -8.66 1.36 28.43
CA THR A 794 -9.24 2.60 28.93
C THR A 794 -8.53 3.76 28.24
N PHE A 795 -9.31 4.68 27.73
CA PHE A 795 -8.83 5.80 26.92
C PHE A 795 -9.52 7.08 27.41
N TRP A 796 -8.76 8.14 27.59
CA TRP A 796 -9.30 9.44 27.98
C TRP A 796 -9.00 10.49 26.94
N ILE A 797 -9.98 11.40 26.76
CA ILE A 797 -9.87 12.57 25.89
C ILE A 797 -10.34 13.78 26.66
N ARG A 798 -9.60 14.88 26.56
CA ARG A 798 -10.00 16.17 27.15
C ARG A 798 -9.50 17.36 26.35
N ASN A 799 -9.93 18.57 26.77
CA ASN A 799 -9.50 19.86 26.20
C ASN A 799 -9.67 19.95 24.68
N ILE A 800 -10.81 19.41 24.20
CA ILE A 800 -11.14 19.46 22.77
C ILE A 800 -11.58 20.87 22.40
N THR A 801 -10.82 21.53 21.52
CA THR A 801 -11.06 22.92 21.14
C THR A 801 -10.78 23.16 19.66
N ILE A 802 -11.50 24.15 19.11
CA ILE A 802 -11.29 24.65 17.75
C ILE A 802 -10.83 26.10 17.88
N LEU A 803 -9.72 26.43 17.24
CA LEU A 803 -9.24 27.81 17.16
C LEU A 803 -9.59 28.41 15.80
N ARG A 804 -10.13 29.64 15.81
CA ARG A 804 -10.50 30.39 14.60
C ARG A 804 -9.85 31.76 14.62
N LYS A 805 -9.54 32.28 13.44
CA LYS A 805 -9.12 33.69 13.30
C LYS A 805 -10.30 34.58 13.70
N ARG A 806 -10.02 35.67 14.50
CA ARG A 806 -11.00 36.65 14.88
C ARG A 806 -11.54 37.40 13.67
#